data_9c5733ea3b77748660802785ca21b33e
#
_entry.id   9c5733ea3b77748660802785ca21b33e
#
_cell.length_a   1.000
_cell.length_b   1.000
_cell.length_c   1.000
_cell.angle_alpha   90.00
_cell.angle_beta   90.00
_cell.angle_gamma   90.00
#
_symmetry.space_group_name_H-M   'P 1'
#
loop_
_entity.id
_entity.type
_entity.pdbx_description
1 polymer ?
#
loop_
_entity_poly.entity_id
_entity_poly.type
_entity_poly.pdbx_seq_one_letter_code
_entity_poly.pdbx_strand_id
1 'polypeptide(L)'
;MANPSDRLPGSGRPLRAICVAAILIPLAAGASLLPEGAASASAPAPVPVGAASPRAAGWAVPSHVVPPVSWTETWSTGPLADVGQPIAMSSPTVANLDGQPSVVVGDRNDHLYAYHLGNPTSSGTPPLPTSVAGWPTTNGSGPIDSPPSVASVGGSTEVLVGSGNDPDPTSGGYQAFGPSGSQLWFTQVVNPATDNLPDVGVQAGLTVGALQGGPGAVAGSLGQVGYALDAGNGAPLTGWPFFNSDSTHSTAAVADLYGTGQSEIIVGGDQTAGEGRGQRYTAGGHLRILSAQGNQICRADTNQVVDSSPAVGGFLAGGSTGIVVGTGDFFAGASDTNTVKAYDGHCLPIWSTPVDGSTFSSPALSDVVGNGSLQVVQGTDQGVGRSGSVYVLDAATGQVVWKAADIGRIIGSVVTADLTGAGRDDVLVPTINGVRIFDGRTGTDIADLNANLGLQNSPLVTRDPNGTVGITLAGYVASGGPGSPAVGEVDHWEIGGSNGGEAVGAAAWPMFHHDPQLTGNAGRTTAPGSIPRCSVPAAAFSGYDLVAADGGVFTYGSMPFCGSTGNIRLNAPIVGIGMARNTGGYWEVASDGGIFTYGSALFYGSMGGRPLNKPIVGMAATPDGKGYWEVASDGGIFAFGDAAFYGSMGGTTLNRPVVGMSSSTDGAGYRLVASDGGIFAFGDAPFSGSMGGTTLNRPVVGAGNDTNTGGYWEVASDGGVFSFGGVPFYGSTGAIRLNAPVVGMAETSNGSGYRFVASDGGVFSFSAPFLGSMGGLPLNQPIVGMAGF
;
A
#
# COMPACT_ATOMS: atom_id res chain seq x y z
N MET A 1 20.78 -38.15 51.35
CA MET A 1 19.54 -38.94 51.50
C MET A 1 18.45 -37.93 51.05
N ALA A 2 18.12 -37.90 49.78
CA ALA A 2 17.06 -37.07 49.26
C ALA A 2 16.05 -38.00 48.54
N ASN A 3 14.81 -37.82 48.87
CA ASN A 3 13.69 -38.66 48.43
C ASN A 3 13.26 -38.22 46.98
N PRO A 4 13.01 -39.16 46.07
CA PRO A 4 12.57 -38.84 44.73
C PRO A 4 11.08 -39.11 44.63
N SER A 5 10.26 -38.07 44.56
CA SER A 5 8.90 -38.16 44.02
C SER A 5 8.29 -36.79 43.85
N ASP A 6 8.37 -36.23 42.66
CA ASP A 6 7.35 -35.39 42.09
C ASP A 6 7.63 -35.23 40.59
N ARG A 7 7.20 -36.22 39.82
CA ARG A 7 6.99 -36.12 38.39
C ARG A 7 5.55 -35.66 38.18
N LEU A 8 5.39 -34.46 37.76
CA LEU A 8 4.16 -33.99 37.13
C LEU A 8 3.94 -34.75 35.82
N PRO A 9 2.71 -35.14 35.48
CA PRO A 9 2.44 -35.87 34.23
C PRO A 9 2.67 -34.94 33.05
N GLY A 10 3.47 -35.40 32.08
CA GLY A 10 3.73 -34.73 30.84
C GLY A 10 2.43 -34.50 30.09
N SER A 11 2.11 -33.27 29.83
CA SER A 11 1.12 -32.88 28.84
C SER A 11 1.65 -33.35 27.48
N GLY A 12 0.97 -34.37 26.90
CA GLY A 12 1.25 -34.83 25.55
C GLY A 12 1.07 -33.67 24.60
N ARG A 13 2.15 -33.28 23.95
CA ARG A 13 2.14 -32.33 22.86
C ARG A 13 1.38 -32.95 21.68
N PRO A 14 0.40 -32.28 21.05
CA PRO A 14 -0.01 -32.67 19.71
C PRO A 14 1.17 -32.43 18.77
N LEU A 15 1.47 -33.42 17.96
CA LEU A 15 2.55 -33.44 16.97
C LEU A 15 2.39 -32.25 16.01
N ARG A 16 3.25 -31.24 16.16
CA ARG A 16 3.37 -30.10 15.21
C ARG A 16 3.80 -30.51 13.80
N ALA A 17 4.39 -31.69 13.67
CA ALA A 17 4.85 -32.25 12.38
C ALA A 17 3.77 -32.46 11.32
N ILE A 18 2.49 -32.18 11.60
CA ILE A 18 1.38 -32.53 10.69
C ILE A 18 1.03 -31.36 9.73
N CYS A 19 1.25 -30.11 10.08
CA CYS A 19 0.87 -29.00 9.18
C CYS A 19 1.80 -28.82 7.98
N VAL A 20 3.09 -29.09 8.08
CA VAL A 20 4.03 -28.93 6.95
C VAL A 20 4.23 -30.25 6.19
N ALA A 21 4.14 -31.41 6.86
CA ALA A 21 4.22 -32.70 6.17
C ALA A 21 2.99 -33.05 5.32
N ALA A 22 1.83 -32.43 5.56
CA ALA A 22 0.63 -32.59 4.74
C ALA A 22 0.70 -31.84 3.40
N ILE A 23 1.67 -30.98 3.20
CA ILE A 23 1.84 -30.16 1.98
C ILE A 23 2.64 -30.91 0.90
N LEU A 24 3.43 -31.90 1.27
CA LEU A 24 4.14 -32.79 0.33
C LEU A 24 3.34 -34.08 0.09
N ILE A 25 2.26 -34.01 -0.68
CA ILE A 25 1.59 -35.23 -1.16
C ILE A 25 2.23 -35.62 -2.48
N PRO A 26 2.76 -36.88 -2.59
CA PRO A 26 3.13 -37.38 -3.89
C PRO A 26 1.85 -37.58 -4.72
N LEU A 27 1.87 -37.10 -5.96
CA LEU A 27 0.87 -37.48 -6.97
C LEU A 27 0.89 -39.00 -7.16
N ALA A 28 0.03 -39.71 -6.44
CA ALA A 28 -0.26 -41.10 -6.71
C ALA A 28 -1.71 -41.22 -7.20
N ALA A 29 -1.86 -41.25 -8.52
CA ALA A 29 -3.10 -41.72 -9.13
C ALA A 29 -3.14 -43.26 -9.05
N GLY A 30 -4.05 -43.81 -8.27
CA GLY A 30 -4.31 -45.22 -8.18
C GLY A 30 -5.77 -45.48 -7.88
N ALA A 31 -6.45 -46.09 -8.84
CA ALA A 31 -7.87 -46.36 -8.85
C ALA A 31 -8.27 -47.49 -7.89
N SER A 32 -9.57 -47.38 -7.47
CA SER A 32 -10.53 -48.45 -7.11
C SER A 32 -10.41 -49.15 -5.76
N LEU A 33 -11.45 -49.08 -4.99
CA LEU A 33 -12.46 -50.08 -4.64
C LEU A 33 -13.25 -49.63 -3.40
N LEU A 34 -14.55 -49.51 -3.60
CA LEU A 34 -15.54 -49.37 -2.52
C LEU A 34 -15.71 -50.69 -1.75
N PRO A 35 -16.20 -50.69 -0.53
CA PRO A 35 -17.53 -51.24 -0.34
C PRO A 35 -18.50 -50.33 0.44
N GLU A 36 -19.76 -50.51 0.05
CA GLU A 36 -20.97 -49.96 0.60
C GLU A 36 -21.23 -50.34 2.07
N GLY A 37 -21.86 -49.42 2.79
CA GLY A 37 -22.47 -49.71 4.10
C GLY A 37 -23.28 -48.52 4.61
N ALA A 38 -24.57 -48.55 4.33
CA ALA A 38 -25.56 -47.51 4.60
C ALA A 38 -25.83 -47.25 6.09
N ALA A 39 -26.09 -45.99 6.41
CA ALA A 39 -27.12 -45.63 7.38
C ALA A 39 -27.64 -44.22 7.10
N SER A 40 -28.88 -44.16 6.67
CA SER A 40 -29.64 -42.93 6.43
C SER A 40 -30.01 -42.23 7.74
N ALA A 41 -29.70 -40.90 7.82
CA ALA A 41 -30.38 -40.01 8.74
C ALA A 41 -31.07 -38.91 7.95
N SER A 42 -32.39 -38.80 8.16
CA SER A 42 -33.31 -37.91 7.48
C SER A 42 -33.00 -36.43 7.69
N ALA A 43 -33.04 -35.66 6.59
CA ALA A 43 -32.98 -34.22 6.60
C ALA A 43 -34.22 -33.55 7.23
N PRO A 44 -34.08 -32.45 7.96
CA PRO A 44 -35.24 -31.65 8.37
C PRO A 44 -35.76 -30.79 7.21
N ALA A 45 -37.08 -30.58 7.22
CA ALA A 45 -37.85 -29.87 6.21
C ALA A 45 -37.46 -28.38 6.08
N PRO A 46 -37.64 -27.77 4.89
CA PRO A 46 -37.29 -26.37 4.68
C PRO A 46 -38.30 -25.41 5.32
N VAL A 47 -37.72 -24.36 5.94
CA VAL A 47 -38.50 -23.22 6.47
C VAL A 47 -38.86 -22.28 5.31
N PRO A 48 -40.10 -21.73 5.24
CA PRO A 48 -40.51 -20.89 4.13
C PRO A 48 -39.81 -19.52 4.14
N VAL A 49 -39.24 -19.14 3.01
CA VAL A 49 -38.64 -17.84 2.74
C VAL A 49 -39.74 -16.77 2.66
N GLY A 50 -39.67 -15.79 3.55
CA GLY A 50 -40.54 -14.61 3.56
C GLY A 50 -40.18 -13.62 2.45
N ALA A 51 -41.17 -12.86 2.03
CA ALA A 51 -41.30 -12.01 0.86
C ALA A 51 -40.11 -11.06 0.58
N ALA A 52 -39.77 -10.96 -0.71
CA ALA A 52 -38.80 -10.08 -1.28
C ALA A 52 -39.06 -8.59 -1.02
N SER A 53 -38.05 -7.88 -0.54
CA SER A 53 -37.96 -6.42 -0.55
C SER A 53 -37.72 -5.88 -1.98
N PRO A 54 -38.21 -4.66 -2.30
CA PRO A 54 -38.19 -4.17 -3.69
C PRO A 54 -36.77 -3.89 -4.19
N ARG A 55 -36.48 -4.39 -5.39
CA ARG A 55 -35.29 -4.12 -6.17
C ARG A 55 -35.05 -2.61 -6.32
N ALA A 56 -33.87 -2.15 -5.91
CA ALA A 56 -33.33 -0.86 -6.32
C ALA A 56 -33.17 -0.83 -7.85
N ALA A 57 -33.51 0.30 -8.45
CA ALA A 57 -33.51 0.51 -9.90
C ALA A 57 -32.10 0.26 -10.47
N GLY A 58 -32.03 -0.70 -11.39
CA GLY A 58 -30.77 -1.09 -12.05
C GLY A 58 -30.20 0.04 -12.91
N TRP A 59 -28.97 0.37 -12.66
CA TRP A 59 -28.13 1.05 -13.64
C TRP A 59 -27.81 0.04 -14.76
N ALA A 60 -28.22 0.35 -15.97
CA ALA A 60 -27.82 -0.40 -17.14
C ALA A 60 -26.33 -0.16 -17.37
N VAL A 61 -25.51 -1.13 -17.00
CA VAL A 61 -24.07 -1.15 -17.33
C VAL A 61 -23.96 -1.49 -18.81
N PRO A 62 -23.20 -0.71 -19.61
CA PRO A 62 -22.86 -1.12 -20.96
C PRO A 62 -22.20 -2.50 -20.93
N SER A 63 -22.67 -3.45 -21.71
CA SER A 63 -22.03 -4.76 -21.86
C SER A 63 -20.69 -4.58 -22.58
N HIS A 64 -19.62 -4.25 -21.89
CA HIS A 64 -18.27 -4.48 -22.36
C HIS A 64 -18.05 -6.00 -22.35
N VAL A 65 -18.08 -6.58 -23.51
CA VAL A 65 -17.54 -7.92 -23.74
C VAL A 65 -16.04 -7.79 -23.54
N VAL A 66 -15.50 -8.29 -22.45
CA VAL A 66 -14.05 -8.38 -22.21
C VAL A 66 -13.50 -9.28 -23.32
N PRO A 67 -12.58 -8.82 -24.19
CA PRO A 67 -11.99 -9.69 -25.19
C PRO A 67 -11.22 -10.80 -24.50
N PRO A 68 -11.22 -12.03 -25.05
CA PRO A 68 -10.44 -13.11 -24.49
C PRO A 68 -8.96 -12.73 -24.47
N VAL A 69 -8.35 -12.82 -23.30
CA VAL A 69 -6.92 -12.56 -23.11
C VAL A 69 -6.16 -13.76 -23.66
N SER A 70 -5.25 -13.54 -24.60
CA SER A 70 -4.34 -14.58 -25.09
C SER A 70 -2.99 -14.48 -24.40
N TRP A 71 -2.40 -15.62 -24.08
CA TRP A 71 -1.13 -15.74 -23.38
C TRP A 71 -0.11 -16.43 -24.25
N THR A 72 1.13 -15.97 -24.20
CA THR A 72 2.26 -16.60 -24.86
C THR A 72 3.34 -16.83 -23.82
N GLU A 73 3.75 -18.06 -23.63
CA GLU A 73 4.93 -18.39 -22.85
C GLU A 73 6.17 -17.89 -23.58
N THR A 74 6.87 -16.94 -22.97
CA THR A 74 8.02 -16.29 -23.59
C THR A 74 9.33 -16.95 -23.22
N TRP A 75 9.40 -17.57 -22.02
CA TRP A 75 10.50 -18.40 -21.60
C TRP A 75 10.12 -19.31 -20.42
N SER A 76 10.83 -20.42 -20.29
CA SER A 76 10.80 -21.33 -19.15
C SER A 76 12.21 -21.81 -18.81
N THR A 77 12.50 -21.99 -17.53
CA THR A 77 13.74 -22.65 -17.10
C THR A 77 13.75 -24.13 -17.44
N GLY A 78 12.57 -24.72 -17.65
CA GLY A 78 12.41 -26.15 -17.51
C GLY A 78 12.73 -26.63 -16.09
N PRO A 79 12.73 -27.96 -15.86
CA PRO A 79 13.04 -28.53 -14.55
C PRO A 79 14.43 -28.12 -14.03
N LEU A 80 14.46 -27.55 -12.82
CA LEU A 80 15.69 -27.16 -12.13
C LEU A 80 16.43 -28.37 -11.54
N ALA A 81 17.68 -28.19 -11.12
CA ALA A 81 18.52 -29.26 -10.57
C ALA A 81 18.30 -29.47 -9.05
N ASP A 82 17.06 -29.31 -8.56
CA ASP A 82 16.66 -29.29 -7.15
C ASP A 82 15.75 -30.48 -6.77
N VAL A 83 16.01 -31.66 -7.34
CA VAL A 83 15.16 -32.85 -7.22
C VAL A 83 14.82 -33.19 -5.77
N GLY A 84 13.53 -33.16 -5.44
CA GLY A 84 12.99 -33.40 -4.11
C GLY A 84 13.04 -32.20 -3.17
N GLN A 85 13.61 -31.09 -3.61
CA GLN A 85 13.70 -29.81 -2.86
C GLN A 85 13.27 -28.63 -3.73
N PRO A 86 12.04 -28.65 -4.30
CA PRO A 86 11.62 -27.71 -5.32
C PRO A 86 11.35 -26.30 -4.76
N ILE A 87 11.08 -25.36 -5.66
CA ILE A 87 10.43 -24.10 -5.32
C ILE A 87 9.05 -24.42 -4.72
N ALA A 88 8.80 -23.95 -3.50
CA ALA A 88 7.53 -24.21 -2.80
C ALA A 88 6.85 -22.89 -2.38
N MET A 89 7.17 -22.36 -1.22
CA MET A 89 6.50 -21.19 -0.65
C MET A 89 7.16 -19.85 -1.01
N SER A 90 8.39 -19.87 -1.52
CA SER A 90 9.09 -18.67 -1.96
C SER A 90 8.37 -18.05 -3.14
N SER A 91 7.66 -16.93 -2.91
CA SER A 91 7.00 -16.16 -3.97
C SER A 91 8.03 -15.36 -4.76
N PRO A 92 7.96 -15.33 -6.11
CA PRO A 92 8.88 -14.54 -6.91
C PRO A 92 8.72 -13.04 -6.64
N THR A 93 9.84 -12.32 -6.63
CA THR A 93 9.91 -10.87 -6.56
C THR A 93 10.66 -10.29 -7.75
N VAL A 94 10.49 -8.99 -8.01
CA VAL A 94 11.21 -8.29 -9.06
C VAL A 94 12.32 -7.42 -8.47
N ALA A 95 13.53 -7.48 -9.05
CA ALA A 95 14.68 -6.69 -8.66
C ALA A 95 15.41 -6.13 -9.88
N ASN A 96 16.07 -5.01 -9.72
CA ASN A 96 17.04 -4.51 -10.72
C ASN A 96 18.44 -4.73 -10.16
N LEU A 97 19.11 -5.80 -10.61
CA LEU A 97 20.40 -6.23 -10.09
C LEU A 97 21.59 -5.70 -10.89
N ASP A 98 21.44 -5.55 -12.21
CA ASP A 98 22.52 -5.17 -13.14
C ASP A 98 22.09 -4.12 -14.18
N GLY A 99 21.00 -3.39 -13.91
CA GLY A 99 20.43 -2.40 -14.82
C GLY A 99 19.24 -2.93 -15.63
N GLN A 100 18.88 -4.22 -15.49
CA GLN A 100 17.71 -4.83 -16.12
C GLN A 100 16.78 -5.42 -15.05
N PRO A 101 15.46 -5.36 -15.25
CA PRO A 101 14.52 -6.00 -14.35
C PRO A 101 14.66 -7.52 -14.42
N SER A 102 14.71 -8.13 -13.25
CA SER A 102 14.93 -9.56 -13.09
C SER A 102 13.98 -10.12 -12.05
N VAL A 103 13.52 -11.36 -12.23
CA VAL A 103 12.78 -12.10 -11.21
C VAL A 103 13.76 -12.81 -10.29
N VAL A 104 13.49 -12.81 -8.99
CA VAL A 104 14.27 -13.51 -7.95
C VAL A 104 13.35 -14.45 -7.20
N VAL A 105 13.80 -15.70 -6.97
CA VAL A 105 13.03 -16.74 -6.23
C VAL A 105 13.96 -17.75 -5.58
N GLY A 106 13.57 -18.31 -4.44
CA GLY A 106 14.30 -19.35 -3.70
C GLY A 106 13.73 -20.75 -3.89
N ASP A 107 14.56 -21.80 -3.70
CA ASP A 107 14.14 -23.19 -3.61
C ASP A 107 14.47 -23.82 -2.24
N ARG A 108 14.01 -25.03 -2.03
CA ARG A 108 14.31 -25.80 -0.83
C ARG A 108 15.67 -26.48 -0.86
N ASN A 109 16.40 -26.39 -1.98
CA ASN A 109 17.76 -26.88 -2.16
C ASN A 109 18.82 -25.82 -1.92
N ASP A 110 18.47 -24.78 -1.13
CA ASP A 110 19.42 -23.77 -0.70
C ASP A 110 19.88 -22.79 -1.81
N HIS A 111 19.14 -22.76 -2.95
CA HIS A 111 19.45 -21.85 -4.05
C HIS A 111 18.55 -20.64 -4.08
N LEU A 112 19.11 -19.53 -4.50
CA LEU A 112 18.41 -18.32 -4.87
C LEU A 112 18.72 -18.00 -6.33
N TYR A 113 17.69 -17.98 -7.17
CA TYR A 113 17.78 -17.78 -8.62
C TYR A 113 17.45 -16.33 -8.97
N ALA A 114 18.08 -15.82 -10.03
CA ALA A 114 17.72 -14.55 -10.65
C ALA A 114 17.78 -14.65 -12.18
N TYR A 115 16.67 -14.30 -12.85
CA TYR A 115 16.51 -14.35 -14.31
C TYR A 115 16.00 -13.02 -14.84
N HIS A 116 16.57 -12.55 -15.96
CA HIS A 116 16.07 -11.35 -16.65
C HIS A 116 14.66 -11.58 -17.20
N LEU A 117 13.77 -10.61 -17.01
CA LEU A 117 12.39 -10.65 -17.52
C LEU A 117 12.30 -10.49 -19.04
N GLY A 118 13.31 -9.90 -19.69
CA GLY A 118 13.41 -9.80 -21.15
C GLY A 118 14.58 -10.59 -21.72
N ASN A 119 14.62 -10.72 -23.05
CA ASN A 119 15.76 -11.29 -23.81
C ASN A 119 16.12 -12.74 -23.47
N PRO A 120 15.29 -13.72 -23.83
CA PRO A 120 15.66 -15.13 -23.71
C PRO A 120 16.91 -15.46 -24.57
N THR A 121 17.76 -16.37 -24.08
CA THR A 121 19.08 -16.69 -24.68
C THR A 121 19.04 -17.68 -25.82
N SER A 122 17.92 -18.35 -26.06
CA SER A 122 17.86 -19.47 -27.01
C SER A 122 16.65 -19.38 -27.94
N SER A 123 16.73 -20.13 -29.07
CA SER A 123 15.63 -20.33 -30.00
C SER A 123 14.78 -21.57 -29.67
N GLY A 124 14.80 -22.00 -28.40
CA GLY A 124 13.97 -23.13 -27.93
C GLY A 124 12.47 -22.79 -27.95
N THR A 125 11.62 -23.77 -27.67
CA THR A 125 10.17 -23.57 -27.56
C THR A 125 9.67 -24.29 -26.30
N PRO A 126 9.49 -23.61 -25.17
CA PRO A 126 9.85 -22.19 -24.91
C PRO A 126 11.38 -21.94 -24.87
N PRO A 127 11.84 -20.69 -25.04
CA PRO A 127 13.24 -20.31 -24.86
C PRO A 127 13.68 -20.41 -23.39
N LEU A 128 15.00 -20.57 -23.14
CA LEU A 128 15.54 -20.47 -21.78
C LEU A 128 15.74 -18.99 -21.38
N PRO A 129 15.47 -18.62 -20.10
CA PRO A 129 15.76 -17.28 -19.62
C PRO A 129 17.27 -17.01 -19.55
N THR A 130 17.63 -15.73 -19.52
CA THR A 130 19.02 -15.30 -19.23
C THR A 130 19.18 -15.16 -17.72
N SER A 131 20.09 -15.92 -17.12
CA SER A 131 20.45 -15.75 -15.71
C SER A 131 21.21 -14.45 -15.50
N VAL A 132 20.98 -13.76 -14.39
CA VAL A 132 21.79 -12.65 -13.94
C VAL A 132 23.20 -13.14 -13.58
N ALA A 133 24.24 -12.37 -13.90
CA ALA A 133 25.62 -12.79 -13.65
C ALA A 133 25.88 -13.00 -12.14
N GLY A 134 26.38 -14.18 -11.77
CA GLY A 134 26.61 -14.59 -10.39
C GLY A 134 25.43 -15.33 -9.74
N TRP A 135 24.33 -15.52 -10.46
CA TRP A 135 23.15 -16.30 -10.03
C TRP A 135 23.00 -17.57 -10.87
N PRO A 136 22.46 -18.70 -10.32
CA PRO A 136 22.00 -18.83 -8.94
C PRO A 136 23.14 -18.79 -7.93
N THR A 137 22.79 -18.42 -6.71
CA THR A 137 23.69 -18.44 -5.55
C THR A 137 23.15 -19.40 -4.49
N THR A 138 24.05 -19.94 -3.66
CA THR A 138 23.67 -20.78 -2.52
C THR A 138 23.91 -20.05 -1.22
N ASN A 139 23.03 -20.23 -0.27
CA ASN A 139 23.13 -19.56 1.02
C ASN A 139 23.89 -20.38 2.08
N GLY A 140 23.95 -21.71 1.96
CA GLY A 140 24.58 -22.62 2.91
C GLY A 140 23.90 -22.66 4.28
N SER A 141 22.68 -22.15 4.41
CA SER A 141 21.96 -22.00 5.67
C SER A 141 20.57 -22.64 5.68
N GLY A 142 20.27 -23.48 4.69
CA GLY A 142 19.05 -24.29 4.63
C GLY A 142 18.01 -23.78 3.61
N PRO A 143 16.88 -24.48 3.51
CA PRO A 143 15.82 -24.20 2.55
C PRO A 143 15.36 -22.74 2.53
N ILE A 144 14.99 -22.25 1.34
CA ILE A 144 14.45 -20.92 1.15
C ILE A 144 12.96 -21.02 0.80
N ASP A 145 12.11 -21.02 1.81
CA ASP A 145 10.65 -20.87 1.69
C ASP A 145 10.20 -19.42 1.81
N SER A 146 11.06 -18.55 2.34
CA SER A 146 10.81 -17.11 2.49
C SER A 146 10.71 -16.43 1.12
N PRO A 147 9.70 -15.59 0.87
CA PRO A 147 9.68 -14.72 -0.30
C PRO A 147 10.86 -13.73 -0.26
N PRO A 148 11.65 -13.59 -1.33
CA PRO A 148 12.69 -12.58 -1.40
C PRO A 148 12.11 -11.17 -1.38
N SER A 149 12.78 -10.24 -0.70
CA SER A 149 12.50 -8.82 -0.75
C SER A 149 13.69 -8.01 -1.23
N VAL A 150 13.47 -6.75 -1.59
CA VAL A 150 14.48 -5.89 -2.19
C VAL A 150 14.69 -4.64 -1.34
N ALA A 151 15.93 -4.36 -0.96
CA ALA A 151 16.33 -3.13 -0.30
C ALA A 151 17.24 -2.29 -1.20
N SER A 152 17.22 -0.97 -1.01
CA SER A 152 18.21 -0.07 -1.57
C SER A 152 19.09 0.46 -0.43
N VAL A 153 20.36 0.03 -0.40
CA VAL A 153 21.32 0.37 0.63
C VAL A 153 22.53 1.05 -0.01
N GLY A 154 22.77 2.31 0.37
CA GLY A 154 23.89 3.08 -0.18
C GLY A 154 23.86 3.24 -1.72
N GLY A 155 22.69 3.09 -2.34
CA GLY A 155 22.52 3.13 -3.80
C GLY A 155 22.72 1.79 -4.50
N SER A 156 23.01 0.71 -3.76
CA SER A 156 23.05 -0.68 -4.26
C SER A 156 21.72 -1.37 -4.02
N THR A 157 21.33 -2.24 -4.94
CA THR A 157 20.19 -3.14 -4.77
C THR A 157 20.63 -4.38 -4.00
N GLU A 158 19.95 -4.70 -2.92
CA GLU A 158 20.20 -5.90 -2.13
C GLU A 158 18.95 -6.77 -2.09
N VAL A 159 19.14 -8.07 -2.15
CA VAL A 159 18.05 -9.07 -2.01
C VAL A 159 18.14 -9.67 -0.62
N LEU A 160 17.04 -9.58 0.14
CA LEU A 160 16.94 -10.09 1.49
C LEU A 160 16.01 -11.31 1.52
N VAL A 161 16.38 -12.33 2.28
CA VAL A 161 15.61 -13.57 2.37
C VAL A 161 15.84 -14.28 3.72
N GLY A 162 14.82 -14.98 4.19
CA GLY A 162 14.91 -15.92 5.29
C GLY A 162 15.32 -17.30 4.79
N SER A 163 15.93 -18.10 5.66
CA SER A 163 16.25 -19.51 5.38
C SER A 163 15.94 -20.42 6.57
N GLY A 164 15.87 -21.73 6.31
CA GLY A 164 15.48 -22.75 7.26
C GLY A 164 13.97 -23.04 7.25
N ASN A 165 13.60 -24.21 7.73
CA ASN A 165 12.20 -24.65 7.78
C ASN A 165 11.93 -25.52 9.03
N ASP A 166 10.65 -25.84 9.29
CA ASP A 166 10.22 -26.67 10.43
C ASP A 166 10.94 -28.01 10.59
N PRO A 167 11.24 -28.78 9.52
CA PRO A 167 11.92 -30.05 9.68
C PRO A 167 13.37 -29.94 10.12
N ASP A 168 14.01 -28.80 9.98
CA ASP A 168 15.38 -28.56 10.44
C ASP A 168 15.44 -27.34 11.38
N PRO A 169 15.23 -27.54 12.68
CA PRO A 169 15.24 -26.44 13.64
C PRO A 169 16.64 -25.88 13.93
N THR A 170 17.71 -26.47 13.35
CA THR A 170 19.10 -26.13 13.67
C THR A 170 19.75 -25.23 12.62
N SER A 171 19.15 -25.12 11.44
CA SER A 171 19.62 -24.27 10.33
C SER A 171 18.64 -23.13 10.04
N GLY A 172 19.18 -22.01 9.58
CA GLY A 172 18.38 -20.87 9.13
C GLY A 172 18.71 -19.56 9.83
N GLY A 173 18.13 -18.51 9.29
CA GLY A 173 18.32 -17.12 9.75
C GLY A 173 17.95 -16.12 8.68
N TYR A 174 18.36 -14.90 8.90
CA TYR A 174 18.15 -13.75 8.03
C TYR A 174 19.42 -13.45 7.23
N GLN A 175 19.28 -13.09 5.94
CA GLN A 175 20.46 -12.85 5.10
C GLN A 175 20.17 -11.86 3.97
N ALA A 176 21.25 -11.26 3.44
CA ALA A 176 21.20 -10.42 2.27
C ALA A 176 22.27 -10.79 1.25
N PHE A 177 21.93 -10.56 -0.02
CA PHE A 177 22.79 -10.78 -1.17
C PHE A 177 22.91 -9.51 -1.99
N GLY A 178 24.13 -9.24 -2.46
CA GLY A 178 24.38 -8.15 -3.40
C GLY A 178 23.93 -8.48 -4.82
N PRO A 179 24.01 -7.51 -5.74
CA PRO A 179 23.57 -7.66 -7.13
C PRO A 179 24.23 -8.83 -7.88
N SER A 180 25.44 -9.20 -7.51
CA SER A 180 26.20 -10.32 -8.11
C SER A 180 25.98 -11.65 -7.41
N GLY A 181 24.96 -11.80 -6.56
CA GLY A 181 24.71 -13.03 -5.81
C GLY A 181 25.66 -13.28 -4.63
N SER A 182 26.56 -12.34 -4.32
CA SER A 182 27.45 -12.49 -3.16
C SER A 182 26.67 -12.24 -1.86
N GLN A 183 26.78 -13.15 -0.90
CA GLN A 183 26.20 -12.94 0.43
C GLN A 183 26.91 -11.75 1.10
N LEU A 184 26.13 -10.78 1.57
CA LEU A 184 26.63 -9.56 2.23
C LEU A 184 26.68 -9.76 3.75
N TRP A 185 25.64 -10.34 4.31
CA TRP A 185 25.55 -10.66 5.75
C TRP A 185 24.61 -11.82 5.98
N PHE A 186 24.78 -12.45 7.15
CA PHE A 186 23.92 -13.49 7.69
C PHE A 186 23.73 -13.24 9.19
N THR A 187 22.48 -13.26 9.65
CA THR A 187 22.13 -13.10 11.07
C THR A 187 21.32 -14.30 11.51
N GLN A 188 21.91 -15.11 12.37
CA GLN A 188 21.25 -16.28 12.93
C GLN A 188 20.17 -15.88 13.92
N VAL A 189 19.02 -16.57 13.89
CA VAL A 189 18.02 -16.47 14.96
C VAL A 189 18.60 -17.02 16.26
N VAL A 190 18.48 -16.26 17.34
CA VAL A 190 18.92 -16.67 18.68
C VAL A 190 17.69 -16.67 19.59
N ASN A 191 17.21 -17.85 19.92
CA ASN A 191 16.13 -18.01 20.88
C ASN A 191 16.68 -17.91 22.29
N PRO A 192 16.06 -17.14 23.21
CA PRO A 192 16.46 -17.10 24.61
C PRO A 192 16.36 -18.49 25.24
N ALA A 193 17.24 -18.77 26.19
CA ALA A 193 17.29 -20.06 26.89
C ALA A 193 16.01 -20.45 27.66
N THR A 194 15.09 -19.48 27.83
CA THR A 194 13.77 -19.67 28.47
C THR A 194 12.69 -20.04 27.46
N ASP A 195 12.98 -19.99 26.15
CA ASP A 195 12.03 -20.28 25.08
C ASP A 195 11.90 -21.81 24.90
N ASN A 196 10.69 -22.24 24.58
CA ASN A 196 10.36 -23.68 24.45
C ASN A 196 10.52 -24.21 23.02
N LEU A 197 10.77 -23.33 22.04
CA LEU A 197 10.95 -23.64 20.64
C LEU A 197 12.39 -23.35 20.22
N PRO A 198 13.17 -24.38 19.89
CA PRO A 198 14.57 -24.21 19.50
C PRO A 198 14.74 -23.78 18.04
N ASP A 199 13.62 -23.66 17.29
CA ASP A 199 13.64 -23.46 15.86
C ASP A 199 14.28 -22.10 15.48
N VAL A 200 15.15 -22.13 14.48
CA VAL A 200 15.89 -20.95 14.00
C VAL A 200 15.56 -20.60 12.53
N GLY A 201 14.63 -21.34 11.90
CA GLY A 201 14.19 -21.10 10.53
C GLY A 201 13.40 -19.81 10.40
N VAL A 202 13.43 -19.24 9.19
CA VAL A 202 12.69 -18.02 8.82
C VAL A 202 11.97 -18.28 7.49
N GLN A 203 10.65 -18.49 7.57
CA GLN A 203 9.78 -18.69 6.40
C GLN A 203 9.05 -17.40 6.00
N ALA A 204 8.81 -16.50 6.95
CA ALA A 204 8.25 -15.18 6.66
C ALA A 204 9.19 -14.36 5.75
N GLY A 205 8.60 -13.56 4.85
CA GLY A 205 9.37 -12.60 4.07
C GLY A 205 9.97 -11.50 4.96
N LEU A 206 11.14 -10.99 4.57
CA LEU A 206 11.77 -9.86 5.25
C LEU A 206 11.17 -8.57 4.70
N THR A 207 10.22 -7.99 5.41
CA THR A 207 9.63 -6.71 5.00
C THR A 207 10.61 -5.57 5.16
N VAL A 208 10.86 -4.82 4.09
CA VAL A 208 11.79 -3.69 4.10
C VAL A 208 11.02 -2.37 4.26
N GLY A 209 11.42 -1.57 5.23
CA GLY A 209 10.82 -0.26 5.49
C GLY A 209 11.79 0.74 6.09
N ALA A 210 11.35 2.00 6.19
CA ALA A 210 12.11 3.03 6.88
C ALA A 210 11.94 2.86 8.40
N LEU A 211 12.94 2.29 9.07
CA LEU A 211 12.94 2.02 10.50
C LEU A 211 14.11 2.74 11.18
N GLN A 212 13.84 3.43 12.28
CA GLN A 212 14.85 4.11 13.10
C GLN A 212 15.82 5.01 12.30
N GLY A 213 15.33 5.60 11.20
CA GLY A 213 16.10 6.56 10.39
C GLY A 213 16.94 5.94 9.25
N GLY A 214 16.82 4.63 9.00
CA GLY A 214 17.47 3.92 7.91
C GLY A 214 16.58 2.82 7.31
N PRO A 215 17.05 2.13 6.25
CA PRO A 215 16.38 0.95 5.74
C PRO A 215 16.51 -0.20 6.76
N GLY A 216 15.37 -0.68 7.24
CA GLY A 216 15.32 -1.83 8.15
C GLY A 216 14.57 -3.00 7.50
N ALA A 217 14.90 -4.22 7.89
CA ALA A 217 14.25 -5.45 7.47
C ALA A 217 13.60 -6.15 8.68
N VAL A 218 12.32 -6.51 8.56
CA VAL A 218 11.55 -7.13 9.66
C VAL A 218 11.03 -8.49 9.25
N ALA A 219 11.26 -9.51 10.07
CA ALA A 219 10.57 -10.79 9.94
C ALA A 219 10.46 -11.52 11.28
N GLY A 220 9.40 -12.33 11.42
CA GLY A 220 9.29 -13.34 12.45
C GLY A 220 10.16 -14.56 12.15
N SER A 221 10.35 -15.43 13.14
CA SER A 221 10.99 -16.73 12.98
C SER A 221 10.04 -17.86 13.35
N LEU A 222 10.42 -19.09 13.03
CA LEU A 222 9.72 -20.31 13.48
C LEU A 222 9.93 -20.55 14.99
N GLY A 223 10.92 -19.88 15.60
CA GLY A 223 11.06 -19.77 17.05
C GLY A 223 10.13 -18.71 17.66
N GLN A 224 10.41 -18.36 18.91
CA GLN A 224 9.56 -17.43 19.69
C GLN A 224 9.99 -15.97 19.59
N VAL A 225 10.79 -15.61 18.58
CA VAL A 225 11.34 -14.26 18.42
C VAL A 225 11.15 -13.72 17.00
N GLY A 226 10.91 -12.43 16.91
CA GLY A 226 10.95 -11.67 15.67
C GLY A 226 12.05 -10.62 15.73
N TYR A 227 12.64 -10.30 14.58
CA TYR A 227 13.74 -9.35 14.45
C TYR A 227 13.37 -8.19 13.56
N ALA A 228 13.88 -7.00 13.90
CA ALA A 228 14.12 -5.94 12.93
C ALA A 228 15.63 -5.70 12.86
N LEU A 229 16.15 -5.71 11.65
CA LEU A 229 17.59 -5.65 11.36
C LEU A 229 17.87 -4.40 10.52
N ASP A 230 19.05 -3.85 10.66
CA ASP A 230 19.61 -2.91 9.68
C ASP A 230 19.82 -3.68 8.36
N ALA A 231 19.16 -3.23 7.29
CA ALA A 231 19.17 -3.94 6.01
C ALA A 231 20.59 -4.02 5.40
N GLY A 232 21.44 -3.04 5.66
CA GLY A 232 22.79 -3.00 5.07
C GLY A 232 23.84 -3.88 5.76
N ASN A 233 23.62 -4.32 7.00
CA ASN A 233 24.63 -5.10 7.74
C ASN A 233 24.07 -6.23 8.60
N GLY A 234 22.75 -6.42 8.63
CA GLY A 234 22.07 -7.48 9.37
C GLY A 234 22.10 -7.33 10.90
N ALA A 235 22.57 -6.20 11.45
CA ALA A 235 22.60 -5.99 12.88
C ALA A 235 21.17 -5.76 13.45
N PRO A 236 20.81 -6.35 14.58
CA PRO A 236 19.54 -6.06 15.22
C PRO A 236 19.39 -4.56 15.54
N LEU A 237 18.25 -3.97 15.18
CA LEU A 237 17.92 -2.60 15.53
C LEU A 237 17.68 -2.45 17.04
N THR A 238 17.79 -1.22 17.55
CA THR A 238 17.60 -0.94 18.99
C THR A 238 16.20 -1.38 19.44
N GLY A 239 16.14 -2.16 20.52
CA GLY A 239 14.90 -2.70 21.07
C GLY A 239 14.52 -4.09 20.57
N TRP A 240 15.23 -4.65 19.60
CA TRP A 240 15.01 -5.98 19.05
C TRP A 240 16.01 -7.02 19.58
N PRO A 241 15.70 -8.31 19.62
CA PRO A 241 14.50 -8.97 19.09
C PRO A 241 13.24 -8.81 19.96
N PHE A 242 12.07 -8.96 19.34
CA PHE A 242 10.78 -8.99 20.00
C PHE A 242 10.36 -10.44 20.31
N PHE A 243 9.76 -10.66 21.50
CA PHE A 243 9.25 -11.99 21.89
C PHE A 243 7.82 -12.19 21.41
N ASN A 244 7.58 -13.20 20.57
CA ASN A 244 6.30 -13.45 19.93
C ASN A 244 5.42 -14.51 20.62
N SER A 245 5.89 -15.25 21.59
CA SER A 245 5.25 -16.38 22.29
C SER A 245 5.20 -17.71 21.51
N ASP A 246 5.13 -17.70 20.20
CA ASP A 246 5.15 -18.88 19.32
C ASP A 246 5.74 -18.52 17.93
N SER A 247 5.65 -19.45 16.97
CA SER A 247 6.14 -19.26 15.59
C SER A 247 5.41 -18.13 14.85
N THR A 248 6.09 -17.59 13.85
CA THR A 248 5.55 -16.57 12.97
C THR A 248 5.79 -16.97 11.52
N HIS A 249 4.73 -17.36 10.83
CA HIS A 249 4.70 -17.61 9.36
C HIS A 249 4.29 -16.35 8.59
N SER A 250 3.56 -15.46 9.23
CA SER A 250 3.07 -14.20 8.68
C SER A 250 4.22 -13.26 8.34
N THR A 251 4.29 -12.79 7.09
CA THR A 251 5.15 -11.67 6.69
C THR A 251 4.59 -10.38 7.27
N ALA A 252 5.40 -9.62 7.97
CA ALA A 252 4.93 -8.38 8.61
C ALA A 252 4.56 -7.32 7.56
N ALA A 253 3.53 -6.51 7.82
CA ALA A 253 3.31 -5.28 7.07
C ALA A 253 4.02 -4.10 7.77
N VAL A 254 4.44 -3.11 6.99
CA VAL A 254 5.09 -1.89 7.49
C VAL A 254 4.37 -0.67 6.93
N ALA A 255 3.80 0.14 7.82
CA ALA A 255 3.04 1.33 7.45
C ALA A 255 3.13 2.40 8.54
N ASP A 256 3.13 3.67 8.15
CA ASP A 256 2.94 4.78 9.08
C ASP A 256 1.44 4.92 9.38
N LEU A 257 0.97 4.17 10.41
CA LEU A 257 -0.44 4.10 10.76
C LEU A 257 -0.98 5.40 11.39
N TYR A 258 -0.08 6.19 11.97
CA TYR A 258 -0.45 7.35 12.77
C TYR A 258 -0.03 8.68 12.15
N GLY A 259 0.53 8.66 10.92
CA GLY A 259 0.98 9.87 10.23
C GLY A 259 2.14 10.60 10.93
N THR A 260 2.96 9.84 11.67
CA THR A 260 4.07 10.41 12.48
C THR A 260 5.38 10.50 11.71
N GLY A 261 5.43 9.96 10.48
CA GLY A 261 6.65 9.77 9.72
C GLY A 261 7.52 8.62 10.24
N GLN A 262 7.03 7.85 11.22
CA GLN A 262 7.63 6.61 11.69
C GLN A 262 6.72 5.46 11.27
N SER A 263 7.31 4.39 10.76
CA SER A 263 6.53 3.21 10.39
C SER A 263 6.27 2.33 11.61
N GLU A 264 5.04 1.82 11.71
CA GLU A 264 4.66 0.72 12.59
C GLU A 264 4.83 -0.60 11.86
N ILE A 265 5.00 -1.65 12.64
CA ILE A 265 5.17 -3.02 12.19
C ILE A 265 3.93 -3.81 12.62
N ILE A 266 3.21 -4.34 11.64
CA ILE A 266 1.98 -5.09 11.84
C ILE A 266 2.26 -6.56 11.53
N VAL A 267 2.08 -7.45 12.49
CA VAL A 267 2.41 -8.88 12.34
C VAL A 267 1.32 -9.76 12.90
N GLY A 268 0.95 -10.80 12.13
CA GLY A 268 0.19 -11.95 12.60
C GLY A 268 1.11 -12.96 13.26
N GLY A 269 0.55 -13.90 13.98
CA GLY A 269 1.34 -15.01 14.55
C GLY A 269 0.51 -15.95 15.39
N ASP A 270 1.17 -17.02 15.78
CA ASP A 270 0.61 -18.04 16.65
C ASP A 270 0.80 -17.69 18.11
N GLN A 271 0.02 -18.36 18.94
CA GLN A 271 0.06 -18.18 20.37
C GLN A 271 -0.18 -19.52 21.08
N THR A 272 0.83 -20.04 21.76
CA THR A 272 0.70 -21.22 22.61
C THR A 272 0.24 -20.84 24.00
N ALA A 273 -0.71 -21.62 24.58
CA ALA A 273 -1.14 -21.46 25.96
C ALA A 273 0.01 -21.69 26.94
N GLY A 274 0.21 -20.76 27.86
CA GLY A 274 1.28 -20.87 28.89
C GLY A 274 1.68 -19.51 29.44
N GLU A 275 2.85 -19.50 30.09
CA GLU A 275 3.47 -18.27 30.59
C GLU A 275 4.84 -18.11 29.93
N GLY A 276 5.11 -16.92 29.38
CA GLY A 276 6.40 -16.56 28.85
C GLY A 276 6.72 -15.12 29.22
N ARG A 277 7.95 -14.85 29.66
CA ARG A 277 8.45 -13.51 30.03
C ARG A 277 7.49 -12.70 30.90
N GLY A 278 6.81 -13.37 31.88
CA GLY A 278 5.88 -12.73 32.81
C GLY A 278 4.50 -12.37 32.19
N GLN A 279 4.19 -12.85 31.01
CA GLN A 279 2.86 -12.75 30.39
C GLN A 279 2.21 -14.12 30.31
N ARG A 280 0.88 -14.14 30.38
CA ARG A 280 0.07 -15.35 30.20
C ARG A 280 -0.59 -15.33 28.84
N TYR A 281 -0.50 -16.44 28.12
CA TYR A 281 -1.06 -16.61 26.77
C TYR A 281 -2.14 -17.69 26.78
N THR A 282 -3.13 -17.54 25.92
CA THR A 282 -4.13 -18.56 25.56
C THR A 282 -3.75 -19.20 24.24
N ALA A 283 -4.20 -20.43 23.96
CA ALA A 283 -4.02 -21.01 22.62
C ALA A 283 -4.84 -20.21 21.59
N GLY A 284 -4.28 -19.99 20.41
CA GLY A 284 -4.87 -19.21 19.33
C GLY A 284 -3.82 -18.51 18.48
N GLY A 285 -4.12 -17.30 18.11
CA GLY A 285 -3.22 -16.41 17.38
C GLY A 285 -3.42 -14.96 17.82
N HIS A 286 -2.76 -14.08 17.11
CA HIS A 286 -2.88 -12.64 17.39
C HIS A 286 -2.51 -11.81 16.17
N LEU A 287 -3.04 -10.59 16.13
CA LEU A 287 -2.52 -9.47 15.39
C LEU A 287 -1.83 -8.52 16.36
N ARG A 288 -0.61 -8.09 16.07
CA ARG A 288 0.12 -7.10 16.87
C ARG A 288 0.56 -5.91 16.02
N ILE A 289 0.57 -4.76 16.66
CA ILE A 289 1.19 -3.55 16.12
C ILE A 289 2.34 -3.18 17.04
N LEU A 290 3.54 -3.08 16.47
CA LEU A 290 4.78 -2.73 17.16
C LEU A 290 5.31 -1.41 16.61
N SER A 291 5.96 -0.62 17.49
CA SER A 291 6.75 0.52 17.02
C SER A 291 8.05 0.06 16.34
N ALA A 292 8.72 0.95 15.64
CA ALA A 292 10.04 0.70 15.06
C ALA A 292 11.09 0.22 16.09
N GLN A 293 10.88 0.49 17.39
CA GLN A 293 11.75 0.03 18.51
C GLN A 293 11.28 -1.31 19.11
N GLY A 294 10.35 -2.03 18.48
CA GLY A 294 9.86 -3.31 18.96
C GLY A 294 8.92 -3.23 20.19
N ASN A 295 8.46 -2.04 20.56
CA ASN A 295 7.49 -1.91 21.65
C ASN A 295 6.09 -2.22 21.13
N GLN A 296 5.37 -3.10 21.81
CA GLN A 296 3.99 -3.39 21.47
C GLN A 296 3.10 -2.18 21.75
N ILE A 297 2.45 -1.67 20.70
CA ILE A 297 1.49 -0.57 20.77
C ILE A 297 0.12 -1.13 21.13
N CYS A 298 -0.34 -2.16 20.40
CA CYS A 298 -1.56 -2.88 20.73
C CYS A 298 -1.50 -4.34 20.25
N ARG A 299 -2.48 -5.14 20.67
CA ARG A 299 -2.65 -6.55 20.30
C ARG A 299 -4.13 -6.90 20.28
N ALA A 300 -4.55 -7.63 19.26
CA ALA A 300 -5.83 -8.31 19.19
C ALA A 300 -5.60 -9.83 19.21
N ASP A 301 -6.09 -10.53 20.22
CA ASP A 301 -6.03 -11.97 20.28
C ASP A 301 -7.14 -12.59 19.42
N THR A 302 -6.82 -13.71 18.77
CA THR A 302 -7.74 -14.54 18.01
C THR A 302 -7.77 -15.94 18.62
N ASN A 303 -8.90 -16.67 18.39
CA ASN A 303 -8.99 -18.05 18.86
C ASN A 303 -8.41 -19.06 17.86
N GLN A 304 -7.89 -18.57 16.74
CA GLN A 304 -7.18 -19.32 15.71
C GLN A 304 -5.87 -18.65 15.35
N VAL A 305 -4.96 -19.42 14.76
CA VAL A 305 -3.69 -18.92 14.23
C VAL A 305 -3.91 -17.83 13.18
N VAL A 306 -2.97 -16.88 13.12
CA VAL A 306 -2.94 -15.83 12.09
C VAL A 306 -1.66 -16.02 11.29
N ASP A 307 -1.69 -17.01 10.37
CA ASP A 307 -0.58 -17.31 9.46
C ASP A 307 -0.60 -16.43 8.22
N SER A 308 -1.76 -15.88 7.87
CA SER A 308 -1.86 -14.95 6.76
C SER A 308 -1.13 -13.63 7.07
N SER A 309 -0.47 -13.09 6.06
CA SER A 309 0.24 -11.81 6.18
C SER A 309 -0.76 -10.65 6.17
N PRO A 310 -0.61 -9.64 7.05
CA PRO A 310 -1.55 -8.52 7.10
C PRO A 310 -1.52 -7.68 5.84
N ALA A 311 -2.69 -7.25 5.36
CA ALA A 311 -2.83 -6.24 4.32
C ALA A 311 -3.33 -4.93 4.95
N VAL A 312 -2.69 -3.82 4.61
CA VAL A 312 -2.93 -2.50 5.20
C VAL A 312 -3.38 -1.52 4.11
N GLY A 313 -4.40 -0.72 4.37
CA GLY A 313 -4.90 0.24 3.38
C GLY A 313 -5.91 1.23 3.93
N GLY A 314 -6.13 2.33 3.21
CA GLY A 314 -7.06 3.40 3.59
C GLY A 314 -8.52 3.08 3.22
N PHE A 315 -9.15 2.10 3.84
CA PHE A 315 -10.51 1.67 3.53
C PHE A 315 -11.54 2.00 4.60
N LEU A 316 -11.13 2.53 5.74
CA LEU A 316 -12.07 2.93 6.80
C LEU A 316 -12.66 4.31 6.53
N ALA A 317 -13.68 4.67 7.32
CA ALA A 317 -14.37 5.97 7.19
C ALA A 317 -13.36 7.13 7.18
N GLY A 318 -13.52 8.04 6.22
CA GLY A 318 -12.61 9.18 6.05
C GLY A 318 -11.24 8.81 5.43
N GLY A 319 -11.08 7.61 4.85
CA GLY A 319 -9.81 7.14 4.31
C GLY A 319 -8.80 6.70 5.36
N SER A 320 -9.24 6.52 6.61
CA SER A 320 -8.38 6.03 7.69
C SER A 320 -7.88 4.61 7.39
N THR A 321 -6.69 4.32 7.86
CA THR A 321 -6.02 3.04 7.63
C THR A 321 -6.69 1.92 8.41
N GLY A 322 -7.02 0.83 7.71
CA GLY A 322 -7.45 -0.44 8.26
C GLY A 322 -6.47 -1.55 7.97
N ILE A 323 -6.57 -2.64 8.71
CA ILE A 323 -5.71 -3.81 8.63
C ILE A 323 -6.60 -5.04 8.42
N VAL A 324 -6.28 -5.88 7.45
CA VAL A 324 -7.01 -7.13 7.18
C VAL A 324 -6.09 -8.33 7.35
N VAL A 325 -6.59 -9.36 8.04
CA VAL A 325 -5.92 -10.66 8.18
C VAL A 325 -6.93 -11.79 8.02
N GLY A 326 -6.44 -12.95 7.64
CA GLY A 326 -7.18 -14.20 7.67
C GLY A 326 -6.81 -15.07 8.87
N THR A 327 -7.70 -15.96 9.27
CA THR A 327 -7.44 -16.93 10.35
C THR A 327 -7.54 -18.36 9.83
N GLY A 328 -6.70 -19.24 10.39
CA GLY A 328 -6.66 -20.66 10.02
C GLY A 328 -7.75 -21.53 10.63
N ASP A 329 -7.50 -22.82 10.65
CA ASP A 329 -8.38 -23.86 11.23
C ASP A 329 -7.64 -24.83 12.15
N PHE A 330 -6.47 -24.42 12.67
CA PHE A 330 -5.59 -25.27 13.46
C PHE A 330 -6.24 -25.75 14.78
N PHE A 331 -6.97 -24.87 15.48
CA PHE A 331 -7.63 -25.22 16.74
C PHE A 331 -9.08 -25.63 16.47
N ALA A 332 -9.38 -26.94 16.58
CA ALA A 332 -10.71 -27.48 16.31
C ALA A 332 -11.81 -26.84 17.17
N GLY A 333 -12.85 -26.33 16.55
CA GLY A 333 -14.03 -25.76 17.22
C GLY A 333 -13.82 -24.34 17.77
N ALA A 334 -12.71 -23.68 17.43
CA ALA A 334 -12.50 -22.27 17.79
C ALA A 334 -13.48 -21.35 17.03
N SER A 335 -13.90 -20.26 17.69
CA SER A 335 -14.92 -19.34 17.13
C SER A 335 -14.44 -18.53 15.92
N ASP A 336 -13.12 -18.37 15.77
CA ASP A 336 -12.50 -17.61 14.71
C ASP A 336 -12.02 -18.52 13.56
N THR A 337 -12.48 -19.77 13.49
CA THR A 337 -12.09 -20.72 12.44
C THR A 337 -12.55 -20.20 11.08
N ASN A 338 -11.62 -20.15 10.11
CA ASN A 338 -11.87 -19.76 8.72
C ASN A 338 -12.59 -18.39 8.63
N THR A 339 -11.97 -17.35 9.15
CA THR A 339 -12.54 -15.99 9.05
C THR A 339 -11.55 -15.01 8.46
N VAL A 340 -12.05 -14.01 7.75
CA VAL A 340 -11.33 -12.80 7.37
C VAL A 340 -11.76 -11.69 8.32
N LYS A 341 -10.81 -10.99 8.92
CA LYS A 341 -11.05 -10.00 9.95
C LYS A 341 -10.40 -8.66 9.59
N ALA A 342 -11.09 -7.56 9.88
CA ALA A 342 -10.51 -6.22 9.80
C ALA A 342 -10.41 -5.58 11.19
N TYR A 343 -9.34 -4.79 11.33
CA TYR A 343 -9.00 -4.03 12.53
C TYR A 343 -8.63 -2.59 12.15
N ASP A 344 -8.79 -1.68 13.10
CA ASP A 344 -8.21 -0.34 13.00
C ASP A 344 -6.74 -0.31 13.46
N GLY A 345 -6.10 0.86 13.34
CA GLY A 345 -4.73 1.08 13.81
C GLY A 345 -4.50 0.95 15.33
N HIS A 346 -5.55 0.69 16.11
CA HIS A 346 -5.49 0.43 17.56
C HIS A 346 -5.84 -1.01 17.92
N CYS A 347 -5.78 -1.92 16.95
CA CYS A 347 -6.17 -3.33 17.07
C CYS A 347 -7.65 -3.55 17.46
N LEU A 348 -8.53 -2.56 17.29
CA LEU A 348 -9.95 -2.74 17.55
C LEU A 348 -10.62 -3.43 16.37
N PRO A 349 -11.41 -4.50 16.60
CA PRO A 349 -12.06 -5.21 15.50
C PRO A 349 -13.16 -4.35 14.85
N ILE A 350 -13.18 -4.31 13.53
CA ILE A 350 -14.19 -3.60 12.73
C ILE A 350 -15.26 -4.57 12.25
N TRP A 351 -14.83 -5.63 11.57
CA TRP A 351 -15.70 -6.67 11.08
C TRP A 351 -14.99 -8.03 11.02
N SER A 352 -15.79 -9.11 10.95
CA SER A 352 -15.32 -10.48 10.79
C SER A 352 -16.26 -11.23 9.86
N THR A 353 -15.72 -11.78 8.78
CA THR A 353 -16.51 -12.48 7.75
C THR A 353 -16.09 -13.94 7.70
N PRO A 354 -17.00 -14.91 7.95
CA PRO A 354 -16.70 -16.33 7.82
C PRO A 354 -16.52 -16.71 6.34
N VAL A 355 -15.52 -17.56 6.08
CA VAL A 355 -15.23 -18.13 4.76
C VAL A 355 -15.26 -19.66 4.82
N ASP A 356 -15.15 -20.33 3.68
CA ASP A 356 -15.38 -21.78 3.59
C ASP A 356 -14.12 -22.65 3.74
N GLY A 357 -12.99 -22.06 4.03
CA GLY A 357 -11.72 -22.77 4.23
C GLY A 357 -10.67 -21.94 4.93
N SER A 358 -9.56 -22.57 5.26
CA SER A 358 -8.41 -21.91 5.89
C SER A 358 -7.83 -20.81 5.01
N THR A 359 -7.40 -19.72 5.62
CA THR A 359 -6.89 -18.52 4.94
C THR A 359 -5.37 -18.43 5.04
N PHE A 360 -4.64 -19.48 4.67
CA PHE A 360 -3.17 -19.41 4.50
C PHE A 360 -2.77 -18.38 3.44
N SER A 361 -3.57 -18.29 2.35
CA SER A 361 -3.48 -17.21 1.39
C SER A 361 -3.64 -15.86 2.09
N SER A 362 -2.67 -14.97 1.92
CA SER A 362 -2.76 -13.61 2.48
C SER A 362 -3.74 -12.76 1.68
N PRO A 363 -4.49 -11.87 2.33
CA PRO A 363 -5.41 -10.96 1.64
C PRO A 363 -4.65 -9.96 0.76
N ALA A 364 -5.25 -9.59 -0.37
CA ALA A 364 -4.87 -8.44 -1.18
C ALA A 364 -5.90 -7.32 -1.02
N LEU A 365 -5.46 -6.06 -1.10
CA LEU A 365 -6.32 -4.87 -1.07
C LEU A 365 -6.21 -4.14 -2.40
N SER A 366 -7.30 -4.08 -3.17
CA SER A 366 -7.30 -3.48 -4.50
C SER A 366 -8.70 -2.99 -4.90
N ASP A 367 -8.79 -2.05 -5.83
CA ASP A 367 -10.06 -1.63 -6.46
C ASP A 367 -10.41 -2.55 -7.64
N VAL A 368 -10.74 -3.81 -7.34
CA VAL A 368 -11.11 -4.79 -8.37
C VAL A 368 -12.50 -4.53 -8.97
N VAL A 369 -13.36 -3.79 -8.29
CA VAL A 369 -14.69 -3.42 -8.80
C VAL A 369 -14.64 -2.20 -9.71
N GLY A 370 -13.62 -1.35 -9.58
CA GLY A 370 -13.45 -0.11 -10.34
C GLY A 370 -14.42 0.98 -9.90
N ASN A 371 -14.65 1.10 -8.59
CA ASN A 371 -15.55 2.09 -7.99
C ASN A 371 -14.81 3.12 -7.13
N GLY A 372 -13.47 3.07 -7.08
CA GLY A 372 -12.63 3.94 -6.28
C GLY A 372 -12.51 3.54 -4.81
N SER A 373 -13.11 2.41 -4.41
CA SER A 373 -13.02 1.86 -3.05
C SER A 373 -12.24 0.56 -3.06
N LEU A 374 -11.47 0.30 -2.01
CA LEU A 374 -10.72 -0.96 -1.89
C LEU A 374 -11.66 -2.13 -1.59
N GLN A 375 -11.36 -3.27 -2.19
CA GLN A 375 -11.90 -4.57 -1.83
C GLN A 375 -10.80 -5.44 -1.25
N VAL A 376 -11.19 -6.38 -0.40
CA VAL A 376 -10.34 -7.48 0.08
C VAL A 376 -10.52 -8.66 -0.85
N VAL A 377 -9.43 -9.15 -1.42
CA VAL A 377 -9.42 -10.40 -2.21
C VAL A 377 -8.75 -11.47 -1.36
N GLN A 378 -9.47 -12.58 -1.10
CA GLN A 378 -9.02 -13.63 -0.21
C GLN A 378 -9.21 -15.01 -0.83
N GLY A 379 -8.12 -15.78 -0.94
CA GLY A 379 -8.16 -17.20 -1.27
C GLY A 379 -8.39 -18.09 -0.05
N THR A 380 -9.03 -19.25 -0.23
CA THR A 380 -9.24 -20.23 0.83
C THR A 380 -8.78 -21.62 0.42
N ASP A 381 -8.30 -22.41 1.38
CA ASP A 381 -7.97 -23.83 1.21
C ASP A 381 -8.87 -24.70 2.09
N GLN A 382 -9.60 -25.63 1.50
CA GLN A 382 -10.44 -26.58 2.24
C GLN A 382 -9.72 -27.90 2.54
N GLY A 383 -8.44 -27.98 2.25
CA GLY A 383 -7.59 -29.15 2.50
C GLY A 383 -7.59 -30.16 1.36
N VAL A 384 -6.92 -31.29 1.59
CA VAL A 384 -6.68 -32.33 0.59
C VAL A 384 -7.99 -32.94 0.07
N GLY A 385 -8.13 -32.98 -1.25
CA GLY A 385 -9.29 -33.57 -1.93
C GLY A 385 -10.53 -32.70 -1.95
N ARG A 386 -10.41 -31.44 -1.53
CA ARG A 386 -11.46 -30.40 -1.62
C ARG A 386 -10.95 -29.22 -2.43
N SER A 387 -11.88 -28.46 -2.98
CA SER A 387 -11.57 -27.23 -3.73
C SER A 387 -11.75 -26.02 -2.84
N GLY A 388 -10.83 -25.06 -2.95
CA GLY A 388 -10.94 -23.76 -2.32
C GLY A 388 -11.82 -22.79 -3.10
N SER A 389 -11.94 -21.59 -2.57
CA SER A 389 -12.72 -20.49 -3.13
C SER A 389 -11.91 -19.20 -3.10
N VAL A 390 -12.24 -18.26 -3.99
CA VAL A 390 -11.80 -16.87 -3.87
C VAL A 390 -13.00 -15.99 -3.52
N TYR A 391 -12.80 -15.13 -2.54
CA TYR A 391 -13.77 -14.14 -2.08
C TYR A 391 -13.29 -12.75 -2.43
N VAL A 392 -14.21 -11.90 -2.86
CA VAL A 392 -14.02 -10.46 -2.89
C VAL A 392 -15.00 -9.84 -1.90
N LEU A 393 -14.45 -9.11 -0.94
CA LEU A 393 -15.22 -8.46 0.12
C LEU A 393 -15.07 -6.93 -0.02
N ASP A 394 -16.10 -6.19 0.30
CA ASP A 394 -15.99 -4.75 0.51
C ASP A 394 -15.11 -4.51 1.74
N ALA A 395 -14.00 -3.80 1.57
CA ALA A 395 -12.99 -3.66 2.63
C ALA A 395 -13.48 -2.89 3.85
N ALA A 396 -14.42 -1.94 3.67
CA ALA A 396 -14.95 -1.13 4.77
C ALA A 396 -15.95 -1.91 5.65
N THR A 397 -16.68 -2.86 5.06
CA THR A 397 -17.82 -3.53 5.73
C THR A 397 -17.65 -5.03 5.90
N GLY A 398 -16.73 -5.66 5.19
CA GLY A 398 -16.57 -7.12 5.15
C GLY A 398 -17.68 -7.86 4.40
N GLN A 399 -18.59 -7.16 3.73
CA GLN A 399 -19.65 -7.81 2.95
C GLN A 399 -19.10 -8.47 1.70
N VAL A 400 -19.56 -9.68 1.41
CA VAL A 400 -19.18 -10.41 0.19
C VAL A 400 -19.74 -9.68 -1.03
N VAL A 401 -18.85 -9.21 -1.89
CA VAL A 401 -19.20 -8.62 -3.21
C VAL A 401 -19.49 -9.76 -4.19
N TRP A 402 -18.54 -10.68 -4.30
CA TRP A 402 -18.72 -11.94 -5.05
C TRP A 402 -17.81 -13.05 -4.50
N LYS A 403 -18.12 -14.27 -4.89
CA LYS A 403 -17.36 -15.48 -4.56
C LYS A 403 -17.33 -16.38 -5.78
N ALA A 404 -16.14 -16.89 -6.10
CA ALA A 404 -15.98 -18.04 -7.00
C ALA A 404 -15.53 -19.26 -6.20
N ALA A 405 -16.22 -20.38 -6.38
CA ALA A 405 -15.98 -21.64 -5.66
C ALA A 405 -15.41 -22.71 -6.61
N ASP A 406 -14.94 -23.82 -6.04
CA ASP A 406 -14.42 -24.97 -6.79
C ASP A 406 -13.25 -24.64 -7.74
N ILE A 407 -12.37 -23.74 -7.27
CA ILE A 407 -11.23 -23.26 -8.08
C ILE A 407 -10.05 -24.23 -8.03
N GLY A 408 -9.91 -25.00 -6.99
CA GLY A 408 -8.77 -25.82 -6.64
C GLY A 408 -8.24 -25.44 -5.26
N ARG A 409 -7.17 -26.05 -4.79
CA ARG A 409 -6.51 -25.65 -3.55
C ARG A 409 -5.80 -24.32 -3.77
N ILE A 410 -6.01 -23.37 -2.87
CA ILE A 410 -5.37 -22.06 -2.90
C ILE A 410 -4.53 -21.91 -1.63
N ILE A 411 -3.22 -22.10 -1.77
CA ILE A 411 -2.24 -21.97 -0.67
C ILE A 411 -1.50 -20.65 -0.83
N GLY A 412 -1.02 -20.36 -2.04
CA GLY A 412 -0.39 -19.08 -2.38
C GLY A 412 -1.36 -17.90 -2.29
N SER A 413 -0.83 -16.71 -2.10
CA SER A 413 -1.66 -15.53 -1.99
C SER A 413 -2.12 -15.03 -3.37
N VAL A 414 -3.36 -14.55 -3.41
CA VAL A 414 -3.94 -13.93 -4.60
C VAL A 414 -3.22 -12.62 -4.93
N VAL A 415 -3.16 -12.29 -6.20
CA VAL A 415 -2.64 -11.01 -6.68
C VAL A 415 -3.65 -10.34 -7.61
N THR A 416 -3.53 -9.04 -7.80
CA THR A 416 -4.45 -8.27 -8.65
C THR A 416 -3.68 -7.33 -9.57
N ALA A 417 -4.17 -7.20 -10.81
CA ALA A 417 -3.64 -6.27 -11.80
C ALA A 417 -4.68 -6.04 -12.91
N ASP A 418 -4.68 -4.87 -13.54
CA ASP A 418 -5.52 -4.60 -14.72
C ASP A 418 -4.93 -5.25 -15.97
N LEU A 419 -5.27 -6.52 -16.21
CA LEU A 419 -4.78 -7.31 -17.34
C LEU A 419 -5.55 -7.02 -18.63
N THR A 420 -6.77 -6.54 -18.50
CA THR A 420 -7.69 -6.34 -19.62
C THR A 420 -7.73 -4.90 -20.14
N GLY A 421 -7.05 -3.96 -19.45
CA GLY A 421 -7.09 -2.54 -19.75
C GLY A 421 -8.46 -1.90 -19.45
N ALA A 422 -9.22 -2.51 -18.55
CA ALA A 422 -10.58 -2.07 -18.17
C ALA A 422 -10.58 -0.93 -17.15
N GLY A 423 -9.40 -0.48 -16.68
CA GLY A 423 -9.26 0.54 -15.64
C GLY A 423 -9.64 0.06 -14.24
N ARG A 424 -9.63 -1.24 -14.03
CA ARG A 424 -9.81 -1.93 -12.75
C ARG A 424 -8.99 -3.21 -12.74
N ASP A 425 -8.66 -3.70 -11.56
CA ASP A 425 -7.82 -4.88 -11.44
C ASP A 425 -8.65 -6.18 -11.64
N ASP A 426 -8.07 -7.12 -12.37
CA ASP A 426 -8.48 -8.51 -12.44
C ASP A 426 -7.85 -9.29 -11.28
N VAL A 427 -8.40 -10.46 -10.95
CA VAL A 427 -7.97 -11.30 -9.82
C VAL A 427 -7.27 -12.54 -10.33
N LEU A 428 -5.98 -12.71 -9.97
CA LEU A 428 -5.16 -13.87 -10.31
C LEU A 428 -5.05 -14.79 -9.09
N VAL A 429 -5.50 -16.03 -9.25
CA VAL A 429 -5.59 -17.03 -8.18
C VAL A 429 -4.63 -18.18 -8.46
N PRO A 430 -3.53 -18.32 -7.67
CA PRO A 430 -2.62 -19.45 -7.81
C PRO A 430 -3.29 -20.74 -7.33
N THR A 431 -3.07 -21.82 -8.08
CA THR A 431 -3.57 -23.15 -7.77
C THR A 431 -2.48 -24.20 -7.97
N ILE A 432 -2.75 -25.42 -7.59
CA ILE A 432 -1.83 -26.55 -7.85
C ILE A 432 -1.69 -26.92 -9.34
N ASN A 433 -2.39 -26.23 -10.24
CA ASN A 433 -2.34 -26.48 -11.70
C ASN A 433 -2.00 -25.23 -12.52
N GLY A 434 -1.56 -24.17 -11.88
CA GLY A 434 -1.31 -22.88 -12.53
C GLY A 434 -2.15 -21.75 -11.94
N VAL A 435 -2.52 -20.77 -12.76
CA VAL A 435 -3.24 -19.56 -12.30
C VAL A 435 -4.58 -19.44 -13.01
N ARG A 436 -5.65 -19.23 -12.23
CA ARG A 436 -6.97 -18.83 -12.76
C ARG A 436 -7.16 -17.34 -12.63
N ILE A 437 -7.75 -16.72 -13.64
CA ILE A 437 -7.92 -15.28 -13.72
C ILE A 437 -9.40 -14.94 -13.83
N PHE A 438 -9.84 -14.04 -12.96
CA PHE A 438 -11.22 -13.60 -12.86
C PHE A 438 -11.35 -12.10 -13.13
N ASP A 439 -12.39 -11.70 -13.86
CA ASP A 439 -12.80 -10.30 -13.93
C ASP A 439 -13.12 -9.79 -12.53
N GLY A 440 -12.41 -8.78 -12.06
CA GLY A 440 -12.49 -8.33 -10.68
C GLY A 440 -13.86 -7.80 -10.26
N ARG A 441 -14.65 -7.24 -11.20
CA ARG A 441 -15.99 -6.71 -10.92
C ARG A 441 -17.04 -7.80 -10.78
N THR A 442 -16.96 -8.82 -11.62
CA THR A 442 -18.05 -9.80 -11.77
C THR A 442 -17.74 -11.17 -11.17
N GLY A 443 -16.45 -11.47 -10.92
CA GLY A 443 -16.01 -12.80 -10.54
C GLY A 443 -16.15 -13.83 -11.68
N THR A 444 -16.31 -13.37 -12.92
CA THR A 444 -16.36 -14.26 -14.09
C THR A 444 -14.96 -14.74 -14.40
N ASP A 445 -14.80 -16.04 -14.61
CA ASP A 445 -13.56 -16.63 -15.08
C ASP A 445 -13.28 -16.17 -16.52
N ILE A 446 -12.16 -15.48 -16.72
CA ILE A 446 -11.79 -14.90 -18.02
C ILE A 446 -10.58 -15.57 -18.66
N ALA A 447 -9.77 -16.28 -17.89
CA ALA A 447 -8.64 -17.05 -18.41
C ALA A 447 -8.16 -18.10 -17.40
N ASP A 448 -7.63 -19.19 -17.92
CA ASP A 448 -6.93 -20.24 -17.18
C ASP A 448 -5.52 -20.37 -17.77
N LEU A 449 -4.51 -19.95 -16.99
CA LEU A 449 -3.11 -20.11 -17.33
C LEU A 449 -2.65 -21.45 -16.76
N ASN A 450 -2.95 -22.53 -17.48
CA ASN A 450 -2.60 -23.88 -17.09
C ASN A 450 -1.13 -24.16 -17.45
N ALA A 451 -0.24 -23.80 -16.55
CA ALA A 451 1.20 -23.97 -16.70
C ALA A 451 1.69 -25.37 -16.30
N ASN A 452 0.80 -26.26 -15.84
CA ASN A 452 1.13 -27.55 -15.22
C ASN A 452 2.08 -27.42 -14.00
N LEU A 453 2.21 -26.23 -13.44
CA LEU A 453 2.98 -25.93 -12.24
C LEU A 453 2.10 -26.01 -11.01
N GLY A 454 2.55 -26.74 -9.99
CA GLY A 454 1.99 -26.66 -8.65
C GLY A 454 2.46 -25.39 -7.96
N LEU A 455 1.53 -24.45 -7.65
CA LEU A 455 1.84 -23.23 -6.97
C LEU A 455 1.40 -23.30 -5.51
N GLN A 456 2.36 -23.08 -4.59
CA GLN A 456 2.11 -22.86 -3.16
C GLN A 456 2.48 -21.44 -2.75
N ASN A 457 2.83 -20.60 -3.71
CA ASN A 457 3.24 -19.22 -3.59
C ASN A 457 2.41 -18.35 -4.55
N SER A 458 2.70 -17.06 -4.57
CA SER A 458 1.98 -16.07 -5.36
C SER A 458 2.60 -15.90 -6.74
N PRO A 459 1.82 -15.67 -7.80
CA PRO A 459 2.35 -15.18 -9.07
C PRO A 459 2.91 -13.77 -8.94
N LEU A 460 3.77 -13.39 -9.88
CA LEU A 460 4.31 -12.05 -10.02
C LEU A 460 3.84 -11.44 -11.33
N VAL A 461 3.16 -10.31 -11.29
CA VAL A 461 2.78 -9.52 -12.47
C VAL A 461 3.76 -8.36 -12.64
N THR A 462 4.30 -8.21 -13.85
CA THR A 462 5.27 -7.17 -14.17
C THR A 462 4.88 -6.40 -15.43
N ARG A 463 5.46 -5.23 -15.61
CA ARG A 463 5.60 -4.60 -16.92
C ARG A 463 7.00 -4.88 -17.42
N ASP A 464 7.07 -5.64 -18.49
CA ASP A 464 8.33 -6.09 -19.06
C ASP A 464 9.08 -4.98 -19.81
N PRO A 465 10.38 -5.14 -20.09
CA PRO A 465 11.17 -4.13 -20.79
C PRO A 465 10.65 -3.73 -22.17
N ASN A 466 9.92 -4.61 -22.84
CA ASN A 466 9.24 -4.35 -24.12
C ASN A 466 7.91 -3.60 -23.96
N GLY A 467 7.48 -3.33 -22.72
CA GLY A 467 6.24 -2.63 -22.39
C GLY A 467 5.00 -3.53 -22.32
N THR A 468 5.13 -4.85 -22.52
CA THR A 468 4.03 -5.83 -22.35
C THR A 468 3.81 -6.12 -20.87
N VAL A 469 2.66 -6.71 -20.57
CA VAL A 469 2.35 -7.24 -19.24
C VAL A 469 2.79 -8.69 -19.20
N GLY A 470 3.67 -9.00 -18.24
CA GLY A 470 4.17 -10.33 -17.97
C GLY A 470 3.61 -10.92 -16.68
N ILE A 471 3.47 -12.24 -16.64
CA ILE A 471 3.22 -13.02 -15.43
C ILE A 471 4.33 -14.04 -15.27
N THR A 472 5.03 -13.99 -14.14
CA THR A 472 6.01 -15.01 -13.79
C THR A 472 5.41 -15.93 -12.76
N LEU A 473 5.50 -17.23 -13.04
CA LEU A 473 5.12 -18.33 -12.16
C LEU A 473 6.37 -19.07 -11.73
N ALA A 474 6.51 -19.32 -10.45
CA ALA A 474 7.58 -20.13 -9.89
C ALA A 474 6.96 -21.25 -9.06
N GLY A 475 7.22 -22.49 -9.37
CA GLY A 475 6.52 -23.60 -8.74
C GLY A 475 7.25 -24.93 -8.91
N TYR A 476 6.51 -26.02 -8.87
CA TYR A 476 7.08 -27.35 -9.00
C TYR A 476 6.32 -28.23 -9.99
N VAL A 477 7.08 -29.11 -10.62
CA VAL A 477 6.57 -30.19 -11.49
C VAL A 477 7.10 -31.54 -11.01
N ALA A 478 6.49 -32.65 -11.44
CA ALA A 478 7.06 -33.98 -11.21
C ALA A 478 8.30 -34.17 -12.11
N SER A 479 9.44 -34.59 -11.55
CA SER A 479 10.69 -34.78 -12.30
C SER A 479 10.62 -35.94 -13.34
N GLY A 480 9.54 -36.68 -13.36
CA GLY A 480 9.28 -37.83 -14.24
C GLY A 480 7.79 -38.20 -14.20
N GLY A 481 7.43 -39.46 -14.35
CA GLY A 481 6.04 -39.90 -14.24
C GLY A 481 5.46 -39.80 -12.83
N PRO A 482 4.17 -40.14 -12.64
CA PRO A 482 3.51 -40.07 -11.34
C PRO A 482 4.30 -40.78 -10.24
N GLY A 483 4.53 -40.10 -9.12
CA GLY A 483 5.30 -40.56 -7.97
C GLY A 483 6.80 -40.25 -8.02
N SER A 484 7.28 -39.54 -9.04
CA SER A 484 8.63 -38.99 -9.06
C SER A 484 8.76 -37.79 -8.07
N PRO A 485 9.96 -37.56 -7.55
CA PRO A 485 10.20 -36.35 -6.76
C PRO A 485 9.85 -35.07 -7.53
N ALA A 486 9.41 -34.04 -6.83
CA ALA A 486 9.17 -32.73 -7.44
C ALA A 486 10.49 -32.01 -7.72
N VAL A 487 10.48 -31.17 -8.74
CA VAL A 487 11.56 -30.24 -9.10
C VAL A 487 10.96 -28.85 -9.33
N GLY A 488 11.74 -27.80 -9.06
CA GLY A 488 11.36 -26.42 -9.32
C GLY A 488 11.34 -26.10 -10.81
N GLU A 489 10.50 -25.16 -11.19
CA GLU A 489 10.46 -24.58 -12.53
C GLU A 489 9.98 -23.12 -12.43
N VAL A 490 10.50 -22.27 -13.30
CA VAL A 490 10.10 -20.87 -13.40
C VAL A 490 9.72 -20.56 -14.83
N ASP A 491 8.47 -20.12 -15.02
CA ASP A 491 7.90 -19.81 -16.33
C ASP A 491 7.48 -18.34 -16.39
N HIS A 492 7.61 -17.77 -17.56
CA HIS A 492 7.18 -16.39 -17.82
C HIS A 492 6.28 -16.30 -19.05
N TRP A 493 5.17 -15.62 -18.86
CA TRP A 493 4.12 -15.49 -19.85
C TRP A 493 3.83 -14.02 -20.13
N GLU A 494 3.62 -13.68 -21.39
CA GLU A 494 3.20 -12.33 -21.79
C GLU A 494 1.79 -12.32 -22.36
N ILE A 495 1.06 -11.24 -22.10
CA ILE A 495 -0.26 -11.01 -22.69
C ILE A 495 -0.08 -10.56 -24.14
N GLY A 496 -0.69 -11.33 -25.06
CA GLY A 496 -0.77 -11.00 -26.47
C GLY A 496 -1.96 -10.10 -26.76
N GLY A 497 -1.72 -8.98 -27.44
CA GLY A 497 -2.76 -8.08 -27.93
C GLY A 497 -2.39 -6.60 -27.78
N SER A 498 -2.76 -5.79 -28.76
CA SER A 498 -2.33 -4.41 -28.97
C SER A 498 -2.88 -3.34 -28.01
N ASN A 499 -3.55 -3.72 -26.94
CA ASN A 499 -4.10 -2.79 -25.95
C ASN A 499 -3.57 -3.15 -24.56
N GLY A 500 -2.23 -3.30 -24.43
CA GLY A 500 -1.60 -3.38 -23.12
C GLY A 500 -2.00 -2.17 -22.28
N GLY A 501 -3.14 -2.29 -21.58
CA GLY A 501 -3.61 -1.32 -20.63
C GLY A 501 -2.54 -1.10 -19.56
N GLU A 502 -2.71 -0.10 -18.75
CA GLU A 502 -1.84 0.20 -17.60
C GLU A 502 -1.96 -0.93 -16.55
N ALA A 503 -1.44 -2.12 -16.87
CA ALA A 503 -1.68 -3.35 -16.12
C ALA A 503 -1.17 -3.32 -14.66
N VAL A 504 -0.34 -2.36 -14.32
CA VAL A 504 0.10 -2.13 -12.94
C VAL A 504 -0.33 -0.73 -12.56
N GLY A 505 -1.63 -0.56 -12.29
CA GLY A 505 -2.20 0.68 -11.77
C GLY A 505 -1.75 0.97 -10.34
N ALA A 506 -2.01 2.18 -9.89
CA ALA A 506 -1.63 2.64 -8.54
C ALA A 506 -2.33 1.88 -7.38
N ALA A 507 -3.36 1.08 -7.69
CA ALA A 507 -4.14 0.30 -6.72
C ALA A 507 -3.95 -1.22 -6.89
N ALA A 508 -3.05 -1.67 -7.78
CA ALA A 508 -2.80 -3.09 -8.01
C ALA A 508 -2.04 -3.74 -6.84
N TRP A 509 -2.28 -5.04 -6.65
CA TRP A 509 -1.52 -5.89 -5.73
C TRP A 509 -0.78 -6.96 -6.55
N PRO A 510 0.27 -6.57 -7.31
CA PRO A 510 0.79 -7.37 -8.43
C PRO A 510 1.66 -8.56 -8.02
N MET A 511 1.96 -8.71 -6.74
CA MET A 511 2.82 -9.77 -6.21
C MET A 511 2.49 -10.05 -4.74
N PHE A 512 3.11 -11.09 -4.18
CA PHE A 512 3.00 -11.38 -2.76
C PHE A 512 3.32 -10.14 -1.93
N HIS A 513 2.44 -9.81 -1.02
CA HIS A 513 2.57 -8.72 -0.06
C HIS A 513 2.81 -7.34 -0.70
N HIS A 514 2.22 -7.11 -1.89
CA HIS A 514 2.03 -5.86 -2.61
C HIS A 514 3.23 -5.38 -3.43
N ASP A 515 4.43 -5.26 -2.89
CA ASP A 515 5.59 -4.64 -3.53
C ASP A 515 6.91 -5.39 -3.25
N PRO A 516 8.02 -5.10 -3.98
CA PRO A 516 9.29 -5.80 -3.79
C PRO A 516 9.90 -5.64 -2.39
N GLN A 517 9.44 -4.67 -1.60
CA GLN A 517 9.80 -4.49 -0.20
C GLN A 517 8.92 -5.33 0.74
N LEU A 518 7.90 -6.00 0.21
CA LEU A 518 6.91 -6.79 0.94
C LEU A 518 6.18 -5.98 2.02
N THR A 519 5.83 -4.72 1.73
CA THR A 519 5.27 -3.83 2.77
C THR A 519 3.85 -4.16 3.20
N GLY A 520 3.10 -4.92 2.40
CA GLY A 520 1.69 -5.24 2.68
C GLY A 520 0.79 -4.01 2.76
N ASN A 521 1.17 -2.91 2.12
CA ASN A 521 0.55 -1.59 2.30
C ASN A 521 0.02 -1.03 0.98
N ALA A 522 -1.29 -1.15 0.75
CA ALA A 522 -1.99 -0.60 -0.42
C ALA A 522 -1.92 0.93 -0.53
N GLY A 523 -1.55 1.63 0.52
CA GLY A 523 -1.30 3.07 0.50
C GLY A 523 0.05 3.46 -0.11
N ARG A 524 0.94 2.49 -0.37
CA ARG A 524 2.19 2.68 -1.10
C ARG A 524 2.00 2.33 -2.56
N THR A 525 1.84 3.35 -3.39
CA THR A 525 1.88 3.19 -4.84
C THR A 525 3.33 3.06 -5.31
N THR A 526 3.91 1.86 -5.24
CA THR A 526 5.19 1.58 -5.87
C THR A 526 5.08 0.36 -6.75
N ALA A 527 4.61 0.59 -7.97
CA ALA A 527 4.95 -0.32 -9.05
C ALA A 527 6.49 -0.31 -9.25
N PRO A 528 7.16 -1.47 -9.43
CA PRO A 528 8.58 -1.52 -9.71
C PRO A 528 8.88 -0.67 -10.94
N GLY A 529 9.64 0.41 -10.76
CA GLY A 529 9.97 1.35 -11.83
C GLY A 529 9.05 2.56 -11.98
N SER A 530 7.94 2.68 -11.23
CA SER A 530 7.19 3.93 -11.18
C SER A 530 7.84 4.89 -10.17
N ILE A 531 8.25 6.04 -10.65
CA ILE A 531 8.51 7.19 -9.79
C ILE A 531 7.23 7.43 -8.97
N PRO A 532 7.29 7.52 -7.61
CA PRO A 532 6.10 7.83 -6.83
C PRO A 532 5.40 9.06 -7.44
N ARG A 533 4.09 9.02 -7.67
CA ARG A 533 3.37 10.16 -8.28
C ARG A 533 3.64 11.46 -7.53
N CYS A 534 3.86 11.38 -6.22
CA CYS A 534 4.23 12.51 -5.37
C CYS A 534 5.68 13.02 -5.55
N SER A 535 6.51 12.34 -6.36
CA SER A 535 7.84 12.80 -6.80
C SER A 535 7.87 13.23 -8.27
N VAL A 536 6.73 13.15 -8.98
CA VAL A 536 6.60 13.65 -10.34
C VAL A 536 6.30 15.16 -10.26
N PRO A 537 6.92 15.99 -11.12
CA PRO A 537 6.59 17.42 -11.17
C PRO A 537 5.09 17.64 -11.32
N ALA A 538 4.55 18.53 -10.51
CA ALA A 538 3.12 18.81 -10.46
C ALA A 538 2.53 19.26 -11.80
N ALA A 539 3.37 19.78 -12.70
CA ALA A 539 3.00 20.12 -14.07
C ALA A 539 2.52 18.90 -14.93
N ALA A 540 2.80 17.69 -14.49
CA ALA A 540 2.28 16.46 -15.15
C ALA A 540 0.83 16.14 -14.76
N PHE A 541 0.25 16.84 -13.77
CA PHE A 541 -1.09 16.60 -13.26
C PHE A 541 -2.05 17.71 -13.68
N SER A 542 -3.33 17.37 -13.76
CA SER A 542 -4.42 18.32 -13.99
C SER A 542 -5.46 18.12 -12.90
N GLY A 543 -5.63 19.12 -12.05
CA GLY A 543 -6.56 19.00 -10.93
C GLY A 543 -6.36 20.05 -9.85
N TYR A 544 -6.87 19.78 -8.68
CA TYR A 544 -6.74 20.65 -7.50
C TYR A 544 -6.88 19.85 -6.20
N ASP A 545 -6.25 20.38 -5.15
CA ASP A 545 -6.38 19.91 -3.79
C ASP A 545 -7.12 20.93 -2.94
N LEU A 546 -8.00 20.47 -2.07
CA LEU A 546 -8.65 21.27 -1.03
C LEU A 546 -8.01 20.90 0.31
N VAL A 547 -7.79 21.88 1.17
CA VAL A 547 -7.27 21.65 2.51
C VAL A 547 -8.26 22.14 3.57
N ALA A 548 -8.53 21.33 4.58
CA ALA A 548 -9.36 21.67 5.73
C ALA A 548 -8.53 22.24 6.89
N ALA A 549 -9.17 22.86 7.86
CA ALA A 549 -8.50 23.49 9.00
C ALA A 549 -7.78 22.49 9.94
N ASP A 550 -8.17 21.21 9.93
CA ASP A 550 -7.47 20.11 10.59
C ASP A 550 -6.33 19.53 9.73
N GLY A 551 -6.14 20.07 8.51
CA GLY A 551 -5.17 19.61 7.54
C GLY A 551 -5.60 18.40 6.73
N GLY A 552 -6.87 17.99 6.78
CA GLY A 552 -7.41 17.03 5.83
C GLY A 552 -7.28 17.52 4.40
N VAL A 553 -6.65 16.75 3.50
CA VAL A 553 -6.48 17.08 2.07
C VAL A 553 -7.42 16.22 1.23
N PHE A 554 -8.12 16.85 0.28
CA PHE A 554 -9.03 16.21 -0.66
C PHE A 554 -8.58 16.52 -2.08
N THR A 555 -8.19 15.47 -2.82
CA THR A 555 -7.58 15.59 -4.15
C THR A 555 -8.60 15.32 -5.26
N TYR A 556 -8.55 16.10 -6.34
CA TYR A 556 -9.45 15.97 -7.47
C TYR A 556 -8.70 16.00 -8.80
N GLY A 557 -9.23 15.26 -9.79
CA GLY A 557 -8.60 15.07 -11.09
C GLY A 557 -7.50 14.03 -11.05
N SER A 558 -6.36 14.32 -11.66
CA SER A 558 -5.19 13.43 -11.62
C SER A 558 -4.20 13.75 -10.48
N MET A 559 -4.58 14.69 -9.57
CA MET A 559 -3.72 15.07 -8.44
C MET A 559 -3.50 13.89 -7.49
N PRO A 560 -2.24 13.58 -7.11
CA PRO A 560 -1.95 12.53 -6.15
C PRO A 560 -2.20 13.00 -4.72
N PHE A 561 -2.82 12.17 -3.91
CA PHE A 561 -2.81 12.36 -2.46
C PHE A 561 -1.42 11.97 -1.92
N CYS A 562 -0.73 12.91 -1.28
CA CYS A 562 0.63 12.71 -0.77
C CYS A 562 0.72 12.63 0.76
N GLY A 563 -0.41 12.70 1.44
CA GLY A 563 -0.54 12.71 2.90
C GLY A 563 -1.26 13.95 3.41
N SER A 564 -1.59 13.98 4.70
CA SER A 564 -2.29 15.12 5.34
C SER A 564 -2.07 15.12 6.86
N THR A 565 -2.27 16.28 7.50
CA THR A 565 -2.30 16.40 8.97
C THR A 565 -3.66 16.08 9.56
N GLY A 566 -4.67 15.70 8.77
CA GLY A 566 -6.06 15.50 9.23
C GLY A 566 -6.26 14.48 10.37
N ASN A 567 -5.25 13.64 10.63
CA ASN A 567 -5.28 12.61 11.69
C ASN A 567 -4.43 12.96 12.92
N ILE A 568 -3.73 14.09 12.91
CA ILE A 568 -2.87 14.47 14.03
C ILE A 568 -3.44 15.67 14.78
N ARG A 569 -3.15 15.74 16.07
CA ARG A 569 -3.52 16.90 16.85
C ARG A 569 -2.55 18.04 16.57
N LEU A 570 -3.04 19.07 15.91
CA LEU A 570 -2.30 20.29 15.62
C LEU A 570 -2.30 21.24 16.82
N ASN A 571 -1.19 21.98 16.99
CA ASN A 571 -1.12 23.08 17.95
C ASN A 571 -1.92 24.30 17.49
N ALA A 572 -2.02 24.49 16.17
CA ALA A 572 -2.74 25.57 15.53
C ALA A 572 -3.38 25.07 14.22
N PRO A 573 -4.54 25.61 13.79
CA PRO A 573 -5.20 25.12 12.57
C PRO A 573 -4.38 25.42 11.32
N ILE A 574 -4.52 24.57 10.31
CA ILE A 574 -4.02 24.82 8.95
C ILE A 574 -4.78 26.00 8.35
N VAL A 575 -4.08 26.83 7.59
CA VAL A 575 -4.59 28.04 6.95
C VAL A 575 -4.27 28.16 5.46
N GLY A 576 -3.51 27.18 4.91
CA GLY A 576 -3.18 27.19 3.48
C GLY A 576 -2.40 25.94 3.06
N ILE A 577 -2.33 25.77 1.73
CA ILE A 577 -1.59 24.72 1.04
C ILE A 577 -0.78 25.30 -0.10
N GLY A 578 0.47 24.87 -0.29
CA GLY A 578 1.35 25.31 -1.37
C GLY A 578 1.90 24.12 -2.16
N MET A 579 1.87 24.18 -3.50
CA MET A 579 2.34 23.09 -4.35
C MET A 579 3.84 23.19 -4.66
N ALA A 580 4.55 22.08 -4.52
CA ALA A 580 5.95 21.91 -4.94
C ALA A 580 6.00 21.58 -6.44
N ARG A 581 5.81 22.59 -7.30
CA ARG A 581 5.49 22.45 -8.74
C ARG A 581 6.47 21.58 -9.54
N ASN A 582 7.76 21.69 -9.25
CA ASN A 582 8.80 21.00 -10.03
C ASN A 582 9.37 19.75 -9.35
N THR A 583 9.10 19.54 -8.07
CA THR A 583 9.61 18.41 -7.30
C THR A 583 8.54 17.37 -6.96
N GLY A 584 7.27 17.76 -7.05
CA GLY A 584 6.11 16.95 -6.64
C GLY A 584 5.80 17.05 -5.15
N GLY A 585 4.54 16.85 -4.77
CA GLY A 585 4.05 17.02 -3.40
C GLY A 585 3.64 18.45 -3.06
N TYR A 586 3.43 18.72 -1.78
CA TYR A 586 2.90 20.01 -1.28
C TYR A 586 3.30 20.26 0.17
N TRP A 587 3.07 21.49 0.60
CA TRP A 587 3.20 21.95 1.98
C TRP A 587 1.84 22.40 2.52
N GLU A 588 1.54 22.05 3.77
CA GLU A 588 0.49 22.69 4.56
C GLU A 588 1.14 23.68 5.53
N VAL A 589 0.51 24.84 5.70
CA VAL A 589 0.95 25.84 6.66
C VAL A 589 -0.10 26.05 7.75
N ALA A 590 0.33 25.98 9.02
CA ALA A 590 -0.52 26.29 10.17
C ALA A 590 -0.45 27.78 10.56
N SER A 591 -1.45 28.26 11.29
CA SER A 591 -1.55 29.66 11.69
C SER A 591 -0.45 30.11 12.68
N ASP A 592 0.25 29.17 13.33
CA ASP A 592 1.45 29.41 14.13
C ASP A 592 2.75 29.40 13.32
N GLY A 593 2.64 29.21 11.98
CA GLY A 593 3.76 29.11 11.06
C GLY A 593 4.42 27.74 11.05
N GLY A 594 3.77 26.70 11.58
CA GLY A 594 4.20 25.31 11.42
C GLY A 594 4.03 24.87 9.97
N ILE A 595 5.05 24.22 9.39
CA ILE A 595 5.02 23.67 8.03
C ILE A 595 5.05 22.15 8.10
N PHE A 596 4.15 21.51 7.35
CA PHE A 596 4.09 20.08 7.16
C PHE A 596 4.33 19.76 5.69
N THR A 597 5.20 18.77 5.41
CA THR A 597 5.68 18.47 4.07
C THR A 597 5.18 17.11 3.61
N TYR A 598 4.73 17.02 2.37
CA TYR A 598 4.20 15.78 1.80
C TYR A 598 4.76 15.51 0.41
N GLY A 599 4.94 14.22 0.10
CA GLY A 599 5.54 13.79 -1.16
C GLY A 599 7.03 14.16 -1.24
N SER A 600 7.47 14.70 -2.36
CA SER A 600 8.86 15.15 -2.54
C SER A 600 9.09 16.62 -2.17
N ALA A 601 8.10 17.28 -1.52
CA ALA A 601 8.27 18.63 -1.00
C ALA A 601 9.21 18.60 0.21
N LEU A 602 10.34 19.32 0.13
CA LEU A 602 11.34 19.33 1.18
C LEU A 602 11.01 20.41 2.25
N PHE A 603 11.40 20.12 3.49
CA PHE A 603 11.30 21.09 4.57
C PHE A 603 12.49 22.07 4.53
N TYR A 604 12.19 23.37 4.40
CA TYR A 604 13.20 24.43 4.34
C TYR A 604 13.25 25.29 5.61
N GLY A 605 12.33 25.07 6.54
CA GLY A 605 12.21 25.80 7.80
C GLY A 605 10.77 26.23 8.06
N SER A 606 10.50 26.76 9.25
CA SER A 606 9.16 27.22 9.67
C SER A 606 9.23 28.29 10.77
N MET A 607 8.10 28.98 10.96
CA MET A 607 7.90 29.84 12.14
C MET A 607 7.28 29.06 13.31
N GLY A 608 6.90 27.79 13.12
CA GLY A 608 6.35 26.95 14.19
C GLY A 608 7.20 26.94 15.45
N GLY A 609 6.59 27.15 16.61
CA GLY A 609 7.27 27.28 17.90
C GLY A 609 8.00 28.58 18.15
N ARG A 610 7.96 29.57 17.23
CA ARG A 610 8.52 30.89 17.40
C ARG A 610 7.42 31.91 17.67
N PRO A 611 7.67 32.93 18.51
CA PRO A 611 6.67 33.98 18.76
C PRO A 611 6.42 34.80 17.49
N LEU A 612 5.16 34.93 17.10
CA LEU A 612 4.68 35.73 16.00
C LEU A 612 3.94 36.97 16.56
N ASN A 613 4.10 38.14 15.93
CA ASN A 613 3.30 39.29 16.25
C ASN A 613 1.83 39.12 15.86
N LYS A 614 1.61 38.44 14.73
CA LYS A 614 0.30 38.13 14.18
C LYS A 614 0.34 36.73 13.57
N PRO A 615 -0.80 36.01 13.51
CA PRO A 615 -0.85 34.68 12.95
C PRO A 615 -0.52 34.64 11.44
N ILE A 616 0.06 33.55 10.97
CA ILE A 616 0.19 33.25 9.55
C ILE A 616 -1.21 33.03 8.96
N VAL A 617 -1.42 33.50 7.74
CA VAL A 617 -2.71 33.43 7.01
C VAL A 617 -2.59 32.82 5.62
N GLY A 618 -1.38 32.43 5.22
CA GLY A 618 -1.14 31.77 3.93
C GLY A 618 0.32 31.62 3.62
N MET A 619 0.59 30.97 2.50
CA MET A 619 1.92 30.74 1.96
C MET A 619 1.93 30.83 0.44
N ALA A 620 3.11 31.01 -0.15
CA ALA A 620 3.35 30.83 -1.58
C ALA A 620 4.67 30.07 -1.79
N ALA A 621 4.71 29.13 -2.71
CA ALA A 621 5.90 28.40 -3.09
C ALA A 621 6.73 29.18 -4.12
N THR A 622 8.05 28.95 -4.15
CA THR A 622 8.88 29.38 -5.29
C THR A 622 8.52 28.55 -6.54
N PRO A 623 8.61 29.09 -7.75
CA PRO A 623 8.24 28.38 -8.98
C PRO A 623 9.02 27.08 -9.21
N ASP A 624 10.26 27.00 -8.73
CA ASP A 624 11.10 25.81 -8.86
C ASP A 624 10.89 24.76 -7.72
N GLY A 625 10.06 25.12 -6.71
CA GLY A 625 9.73 24.23 -5.59
C GLY A 625 10.84 24.02 -4.57
N LYS A 626 11.83 24.93 -4.51
CA LYS A 626 12.96 24.83 -3.56
C LYS A 626 12.89 25.82 -2.40
N GLY A 627 11.76 26.50 -2.26
CA GLY A 627 11.50 27.42 -1.17
C GLY A 627 10.04 27.83 -1.09
N TYR A 628 9.74 28.61 -0.08
CA TYR A 628 8.41 29.21 0.14
C TYR A 628 8.47 30.42 1.04
N TRP A 629 7.44 31.24 0.94
CA TRP A 629 7.16 32.37 1.85
C TRP A 629 5.93 32.04 2.69
N GLU A 630 5.97 32.40 3.97
CA GLU A 630 4.81 32.51 4.85
C GLU A 630 4.44 33.95 5.02
N VAL A 631 3.15 34.29 5.05
CA VAL A 631 2.65 35.64 5.26
C VAL A 631 1.80 35.72 6.52
N ALA A 632 2.11 36.66 7.40
CA ALA A 632 1.30 36.97 8.57
C ALA A 632 0.20 38.00 8.25
N SER A 633 -0.85 38.05 9.08
CA SER A 633 -1.99 38.97 8.87
C SER A 633 -1.67 40.46 9.01
N ASP A 634 -0.51 40.82 9.56
CA ASP A 634 0.04 42.21 9.56
C ASP A 634 0.92 42.47 8.34
N GLY A 635 1.03 41.52 7.41
CA GLY A 635 1.86 41.57 6.24
C GLY A 635 3.34 41.30 6.49
N GLY A 636 3.71 40.73 7.64
CA GLY A 636 5.04 40.20 7.92
C GLY A 636 5.32 39.00 6.98
N ILE A 637 6.52 38.92 6.41
CA ILE A 637 6.96 37.86 5.50
C ILE A 637 8.13 37.11 6.12
N PHE A 638 8.05 35.77 6.02
CA PHE A 638 9.11 34.85 6.41
C PHE A 638 9.48 33.99 5.19
N ALA A 639 10.75 33.96 4.83
CA ALA A 639 11.25 33.32 3.62
C ALA A 639 12.12 32.13 4.00
N PHE A 640 11.92 30.99 3.32
CA PHE A 640 12.61 29.73 3.59
C PHE A 640 13.10 29.09 2.30
N GLY A 641 14.21 28.33 2.38
CA GLY A 641 14.84 27.74 1.21
C GLY A 641 15.51 28.80 0.33
N ASP A 642 15.26 28.74 -0.98
CA ASP A 642 15.76 29.73 -1.95
C ASP A 642 14.82 30.94 -2.13
N ALA A 643 13.72 31.00 -1.39
CA ALA A 643 12.78 32.13 -1.41
C ALA A 643 13.45 33.42 -0.93
N ALA A 644 13.64 34.40 -1.82
CA ALA A 644 14.28 35.65 -1.47
C ALA A 644 13.27 36.60 -0.78
N PHE A 645 13.75 37.43 0.18
CA PHE A 645 12.96 38.45 0.82
C PHE A 645 12.98 39.73 -0.02
N TYR A 646 11.82 40.19 -0.49
CA TYR A 646 11.67 41.40 -1.31
C TYR A 646 11.05 42.57 -0.57
N GLY A 647 10.56 42.35 0.65
CA GLY A 647 9.96 43.39 1.49
C GLY A 647 8.71 42.87 2.22
N SER A 648 8.19 43.68 3.14
CA SER A 648 7.00 43.30 3.92
C SER A 648 6.21 44.55 4.37
N MET A 649 4.96 44.32 4.79
CA MET A 649 4.13 45.30 5.49
C MET A 649 4.22 45.18 7.01
N GLY A 650 4.97 44.19 7.52
CA GLY A 650 5.18 44.01 8.95
C GLY A 650 5.73 45.29 9.62
N GLY A 651 5.06 45.74 10.68
CA GLY A 651 5.38 47.02 11.33
C GLY A 651 4.70 48.25 10.72
N THR A 652 3.97 48.10 9.60
CA THR A 652 3.18 49.16 8.97
C THR A 652 1.71 49.05 9.42
N THR A 653 1.06 50.16 9.76
CA THR A 653 -0.37 50.09 10.06
C THR A 653 -1.18 49.89 8.79
N LEU A 654 -1.85 48.77 8.68
CA LEU A 654 -2.74 48.44 7.57
C LEU A 654 -4.19 48.87 7.87
N ASN A 655 -4.93 49.32 6.85
CA ASN A 655 -6.36 49.56 6.98
C ASN A 655 -7.15 48.28 7.29
N ARG A 656 -6.75 47.17 6.68
CA ARG A 656 -7.32 45.84 6.87
C ARG A 656 -6.21 44.77 6.85
N PRO A 657 -6.43 43.63 7.55
CA PRO A 657 -5.43 42.59 7.59
C PRO A 657 -5.17 41.95 6.22
N VAL A 658 -3.95 41.49 6.03
CA VAL A 658 -3.59 40.57 4.90
C VAL A 658 -4.30 39.24 5.12
N VAL A 659 -4.78 38.62 4.03
CA VAL A 659 -5.52 37.35 3.99
C VAL A 659 -4.86 36.28 3.11
N GLY A 660 -3.82 36.67 2.36
CA GLY A 660 -3.09 35.72 1.50
C GLY A 660 -1.98 36.41 0.72
N MET A 661 -1.26 35.60 -0.06
CA MET A 661 -0.21 36.10 -0.94
C MET A 661 -0.14 35.23 -2.23
N SER A 662 0.51 35.80 -3.25
CA SER A 662 0.86 35.08 -4.48
C SER A 662 2.25 35.47 -4.97
N SER A 663 3.07 34.48 -5.44
CA SER A 663 4.40 34.75 -6.01
C SER A 663 4.28 35.25 -7.46
N SER A 664 5.28 35.99 -7.95
CA SER A 664 5.45 36.23 -9.39
C SER A 664 5.77 34.90 -10.11
N THR A 665 5.55 34.86 -11.41
CA THR A 665 5.74 33.63 -12.23
C THR A 665 7.18 33.14 -12.28
N ASP A 666 8.15 34.04 -12.08
CA ASP A 666 9.58 33.76 -12.05
C ASP A 666 10.16 33.67 -10.64
N GLY A 667 9.35 33.96 -9.61
CA GLY A 667 9.77 33.92 -8.21
C GLY A 667 10.60 35.13 -7.76
N ALA A 668 10.75 36.16 -8.59
CA ALA A 668 11.51 37.37 -8.26
C ALA A 668 10.67 38.45 -7.54
N GLY A 669 9.45 38.09 -7.15
CA GLY A 669 8.57 38.95 -6.36
C GLY A 669 7.33 38.26 -5.83
N TYR A 670 6.50 39.00 -5.09
CA TYR A 670 5.21 38.52 -4.59
C TYR A 670 4.24 39.69 -4.33
N ARG A 671 2.96 39.34 -4.24
CA ARG A 671 1.89 40.29 -3.85
C ARG A 671 1.24 39.81 -2.56
N LEU A 672 0.95 40.71 -1.65
CA LEU A 672 0.11 40.50 -0.48
C LEU A 672 -1.27 41.07 -0.76
N VAL A 673 -2.30 40.37 -0.32
CA VAL A 673 -3.70 40.72 -0.52
C VAL A 673 -4.35 41.02 0.82
N ALA A 674 -4.91 42.19 0.98
CA ALA A 674 -5.64 42.59 2.17
C ALA A 674 -7.15 42.31 2.00
N SER A 675 -7.88 42.19 3.12
CA SER A 675 -9.31 41.83 3.09
C SER A 675 -10.21 42.97 2.55
N ASP A 676 -9.71 44.19 2.37
CA ASP A 676 -10.37 45.28 1.68
C ASP A 676 -10.02 45.34 0.18
N GLY A 677 -9.32 44.31 -0.33
CA GLY A 677 -8.83 44.24 -1.70
C GLY A 677 -7.61 45.12 -1.97
N GLY A 678 -6.90 45.59 -0.90
CA GLY A 678 -5.61 46.26 -1.07
C GLY A 678 -4.53 45.29 -1.51
N ILE A 679 -3.75 45.64 -2.51
CA ILE A 679 -2.61 44.88 -3.01
C ILE A 679 -1.31 45.60 -2.68
N PHE A 680 -0.34 44.86 -2.12
CA PHE A 680 1.02 45.33 -1.87
C PHE A 680 1.99 44.46 -2.67
N ALA A 681 2.66 45.03 -3.66
CA ALA A 681 3.58 44.33 -4.55
C ALA A 681 5.03 44.57 -4.12
N PHE A 682 5.83 43.51 -4.13
CA PHE A 682 7.25 43.51 -3.79
C PHE A 682 8.09 42.76 -4.82
N GLY A 683 9.37 43.16 -4.95
CA GLY A 683 10.23 42.64 -5.99
C GLY A 683 9.79 43.09 -7.36
N ASP A 684 9.79 42.21 -8.33
CA ASP A 684 9.33 42.50 -9.71
C ASP A 684 7.84 42.21 -9.93
N ALA A 685 7.09 41.80 -8.93
CA ALA A 685 5.65 41.56 -9.05
C ALA A 685 4.90 42.84 -9.45
N PRO A 686 4.26 42.88 -10.65
CA PRO A 686 3.65 44.11 -11.11
C PRO A 686 2.39 44.46 -10.30
N PHE A 687 2.24 45.76 -9.97
CA PHE A 687 0.98 46.27 -9.45
C PHE A 687 0.10 46.72 -10.65
N SER A 688 -1.03 46.04 -10.83
CA SER A 688 -1.96 46.31 -11.94
C SER A 688 -3.29 46.91 -11.49
N GLY A 689 -3.41 47.30 -10.24
CA GLY A 689 -4.62 47.86 -9.62
C GLY A 689 -5.06 47.06 -8.37
N SER A 690 -6.08 47.58 -7.65
CA SER A 690 -6.61 46.94 -6.44
C SER A 690 -8.01 47.42 -6.13
N MET A 691 -8.76 46.73 -5.28
CA MET A 691 -10.02 47.19 -4.71
C MET A 691 -9.83 48.05 -3.44
N GLY A 692 -8.60 48.20 -2.98
CA GLY A 692 -8.27 49.02 -1.80
C GLY A 692 -8.87 50.41 -1.89
N GLY A 693 -9.61 50.81 -0.86
CA GLY A 693 -10.33 52.09 -0.83
C GLY A 693 -11.72 52.08 -1.47
N THR A 694 -12.12 50.98 -2.11
CA THR A 694 -13.47 50.77 -2.67
C THR A 694 -14.35 50.04 -1.64
N THR A 695 -15.63 50.44 -1.53
CA THR A 695 -16.58 49.74 -0.66
C THR A 695 -16.98 48.41 -1.31
N LEU A 696 -16.60 47.31 -0.70
CA LEU A 696 -16.95 45.94 -1.13
C LEU A 696 -18.20 45.42 -0.41
N ASN A 697 -19.02 44.62 -1.08
CA ASN A 697 -20.14 43.91 -0.45
C ASN A 697 -19.66 42.90 0.58
N ARG A 698 -18.55 42.19 0.25
CA ARG A 698 -17.92 41.19 1.10
C ARG A 698 -16.40 41.33 1.04
N PRO A 699 -15.67 40.94 2.09
CA PRO A 699 -14.21 41.01 2.10
C PRO A 699 -13.58 40.10 1.05
N VAL A 700 -12.45 40.51 0.50
CA VAL A 700 -11.55 39.69 -0.30
C VAL A 700 -10.95 38.60 0.60
N VAL A 701 -10.80 37.40 0.06
CA VAL A 701 -10.29 36.18 0.76
C VAL A 701 -9.09 35.54 0.09
N GLY A 702 -8.74 36.00 -1.13
CA GLY A 702 -7.59 35.45 -1.86
C GLY A 702 -7.41 36.12 -3.22
N ALA A 703 -6.30 35.74 -3.89
CA ALA A 703 -6.00 36.16 -5.25
C ALA A 703 -5.36 34.99 -6.02
N GLY A 704 -5.58 34.98 -7.34
CA GLY A 704 -4.93 34.06 -8.29
C GLY A 704 -4.19 34.86 -9.36
N ASN A 705 -3.08 34.34 -9.86
CA ASN A 705 -2.26 34.96 -10.89
C ASN A 705 -2.60 34.43 -12.28
N ASP A 706 -2.58 35.29 -13.30
CA ASP A 706 -2.53 34.81 -14.68
C ASP A 706 -1.07 34.72 -15.14
N THR A 707 -0.65 33.49 -15.40
CA THR A 707 0.71 33.19 -15.88
C THR A 707 1.02 33.78 -17.26
N ASN A 708 0.00 34.11 -18.04
CA ASN A 708 0.16 34.60 -19.43
C ASN A 708 0.35 36.12 -19.52
N THR A 709 -0.34 36.89 -18.66
CA THR A 709 -0.35 38.35 -18.75
C THR A 709 0.42 39.02 -17.60
N GLY A 710 0.71 38.27 -16.52
CA GLY A 710 1.23 38.83 -15.26
C GLY A 710 0.20 39.61 -14.44
N GLY A 711 -1.06 39.66 -14.90
CA GLY A 711 -2.20 40.17 -14.15
C GLY A 711 -2.71 39.18 -13.09
N TYR A 712 -3.80 39.55 -12.42
CA TYR A 712 -4.35 38.72 -11.33
C TYR A 712 -5.84 38.95 -11.11
N TRP A 713 -6.47 38.00 -10.43
CA TRP A 713 -7.84 38.09 -9.94
C TRP A 713 -7.84 38.18 -8.43
N GLU A 714 -8.73 39.02 -7.87
CA GLU A 714 -9.10 38.96 -6.44
C GLU A 714 -10.48 38.31 -6.32
N VAL A 715 -10.68 37.46 -5.31
CA VAL A 715 -11.97 36.85 -5.01
C VAL A 715 -12.46 37.28 -3.64
N ALA A 716 -13.74 37.69 -3.57
CA ALA A 716 -14.41 38.03 -2.32
C ALA A 716 -15.14 36.78 -1.75
N SER A 717 -15.49 36.83 -0.45
CA SER A 717 -16.14 35.69 0.23
C SER A 717 -17.56 35.35 -0.25
N ASP A 718 -18.20 36.21 -1.04
CA ASP A 718 -19.42 35.92 -1.80
C ASP A 718 -19.14 35.36 -3.21
N GLY A 719 -17.85 35.19 -3.56
CA GLY A 719 -17.39 34.76 -4.87
C GLY A 719 -17.46 35.86 -5.93
N GLY A 720 -17.54 37.11 -5.54
CA GLY A 720 -17.31 38.26 -6.42
C GLY A 720 -15.86 38.29 -6.90
N VAL A 721 -15.60 38.49 -8.19
CA VAL A 721 -14.26 38.49 -8.79
C VAL A 721 -13.93 39.88 -9.34
N PHE A 722 -12.72 40.33 -9.10
CA PHE A 722 -12.17 41.58 -9.63
C PHE A 722 -10.92 41.27 -10.45
N SER A 723 -10.84 41.75 -11.70
CA SER A 723 -9.78 41.44 -12.66
C SER A 723 -8.87 42.63 -12.87
N PHE A 724 -7.54 42.44 -12.81
CA PHE A 724 -6.52 43.47 -12.95
C PHE A 724 -5.41 43.07 -13.92
N GLY A 725 -4.87 44.02 -14.67
CA GLY A 725 -3.77 43.76 -15.60
C GLY A 725 -4.17 43.10 -16.91
N GLY A 726 -5.41 43.31 -17.35
CA GLY A 726 -5.91 42.81 -18.62
C GLY A 726 -6.31 41.34 -18.62
N VAL A 727 -6.40 40.70 -17.45
CA VAL A 727 -6.85 39.28 -17.33
C VAL A 727 -8.34 39.15 -17.66
N PRO A 728 -8.76 38.07 -18.33
CA PRO A 728 -10.17 37.86 -18.68
C PRO A 728 -11.02 37.64 -17.41
N PHE A 729 -12.26 38.13 -17.43
CA PHE A 729 -13.28 37.72 -16.44
C PHE A 729 -14.02 36.49 -16.95
N TYR A 730 -13.95 35.38 -16.24
CA TYR A 730 -14.60 34.13 -16.64
C TYR A 730 -15.94 33.88 -15.96
N GLY A 731 -16.29 34.66 -14.94
CA GLY A 731 -17.55 34.54 -14.19
C GLY A 731 -17.36 34.69 -12.69
N SER A 732 -18.46 34.74 -11.96
CA SER A 732 -18.46 34.86 -10.49
C SER A 732 -19.74 34.31 -9.86
N THR A 733 -19.73 34.05 -8.55
CA THR A 733 -20.93 33.73 -7.77
C THR A 733 -21.49 34.90 -6.98
N GLY A 734 -20.92 36.11 -7.14
CA GLY A 734 -21.30 37.29 -6.36
C GLY A 734 -22.76 37.74 -6.45
N ALA A 735 -23.52 37.24 -7.48
CA ALA A 735 -24.94 37.51 -7.63
C ALA A 735 -25.86 36.41 -7.10
N ILE A 736 -25.32 35.29 -6.59
CA ILE A 736 -26.07 34.14 -6.06
C ILE A 736 -25.84 33.96 -4.58
N ARG A 737 -26.82 33.45 -3.89
CA ARG A 737 -26.67 33.12 -2.47
C ARG A 737 -25.92 31.79 -2.33
N LEU A 738 -24.75 31.81 -1.72
CA LEU A 738 -23.99 30.60 -1.37
C LEU A 738 -24.43 30.05 -0.02
N ASN A 739 -24.30 28.72 0.16
CA ASN A 739 -24.54 28.06 1.45
C ASN A 739 -23.43 28.37 2.44
N ALA A 740 -22.19 28.47 1.96
CA ALA A 740 -21.02 28.80 2.76
C ALA A 740 -20.13 29.82 2.01
N PRO A 741 -19.32 30.64 2.73
CA PRO A 741 -18.48 31.63 2.10
C PRO A 741 -17.34 31.00 1.31
N VAL A 742 -16.94 31.63 0.20
CA VAL A 742 -15.68 31.31 -0.51
C VAL A 742 -14.51 31.62 0.42
N VAL A 743 -13.49 30.75 0.41
CA VAL A 743 -12.29 30.82 1.26
C VAL A 743 -10.98 30.76 0.48
N GLY A 744 -11.03 30.46 -0.83
CA GLY A 744 -9.84 30.38 -1.67
C GLY A 744 -10.18 30.27 -3.14
N MET A 745 -9.16 30.52 -3.98
CA MET A 745 -9.24 30.30 -5.42
C MET A 745 -7.93 29.67 -5.93
N ALA A 746 -8.05 28.94 -7.03
CA ALA A 746 -6.93 28.44 -7.81
C ALA A 746 -7.20 28.64 -9.31
N GLU A 747 -6.22 29.13 -10.02
CA GLU A 747 -6.22 29.28 -11.46
C GLU A 747 -5.87 27.95 -12.17
N THR A 748 -6.24 27.84 -13.44
CA THR A 748 -5.72 26.76 -14.30
C THR A 748 -4.27 27.08 -14.71
N SER A 749 -3.44 26.05 -14.89
CA SER A 749 -2.00 26.19 -15.22
C SER A 749 -1.73 27.04 -16.47
N ASN A 750 -2.69 27.08 -17.38
CA ASN A 750 -2.62 27.83 -18.64
C ASN A 750 -3.33 29.20 -18.59
N GLY A 751 -3.82 29.64 -17.40
CA GLY A 751 -4.55 30.91 -17.25
C GLY A 751 -5.91 30.98 -17.99
N SER A 752 -6.46 29.84 -18.46
CA SER A 752 -7.72 29.82 -19.24
C SER A 752 -8.98 29.83 -18.37
N GLY A 753 -8.85 29.83 -17.04
CA GLY A 753 -9.96 29.82 -16.10
C GLY A 753 -9.51 29.77 -14.65
N TYR A 754 -10.47 29.75 -13.75
CA TYR A 754 -10.23 29.63 -12.30
C TYR A 754 -11.34 28.84 -11.59
N ARG A 755 -11.05 28.42 -10.37
CA ARG A 755 -11.98 27.74 -9.47
C ARG A 755 -12.00 28.46 -8.13
N PHE A 756 -13.14 28.42 -7.43
CA PHE A 756 -13.27 28.83 -6.03
C PHE A 756 -13.65 27.63 -5.20
N VAL A 757 -13.24 27.65 -3.94
CA VAL A 757 -13.72 26.73 -2.94
C VAL A 757 -14.45 27.48 -1.83
N ALA A 758 -15.60 26.98 -1.43
CA ALA A 758 -16.31 27.47 -0.24
C ALA A 758 -15.89 26.65 1.00
N SER A 759 -16.13 27.20 2.20
CA SER A 759 -15.73 26.56 3.46
C SER A 759 -16.48 25.23 3.75
N ASP A 760 -17.58 24.93 3.06
CA ASP A 760 -18.27 23.63 3.05
C ASP A 760 -17.69 22.67 2.01
N GLY A 761 -16.60 23.03 1.32
CA GLY A 761 -15.95 22.26 0.30
C GLY A 761 -16.64 22.29 -1.08
N GLY A 762 -17.66 23.11 -1.24
CA GLY A 762 -18.29 23.38 -2.55
C GLY A 762 -17.29 24.04 -3.50
N VAL A 763 -17.11 23.51 -4.71
CA VAL A 763 -16.22 24.04 -5.75
C VAL A 763 -17.03 24.64 -6.87
N PHE A 764 -16.67 25.87 -7.31
CA PHE A 764 -17.26 26.59 -8.42
C PHE A 764 -16.21 26.80 -9.49
N SER A 765 -16.46 26.32 -10.72
CA SER A 765 -15.49 26.35 -11.82
C SER A 765 -15.96 27.33 -12.90
N PHE A 766 -15.03 28.16 -13.39
CA PHE A 766 -15.27 29.16 -14.46
C PHE A 766 -14.22 29.01 -15.54
N SER A 767 -14.63 28.59 -16.73
CA SER A 767 -13.75 28.23 -17.86
C SER A 767 -12.67 27.20 -17.46
N ALA A 768 -12.87 26.47 -16.35
CA ALA A 768 -12.02 25.43 -15.81
C ALA A 768 -12.84 24.16 -15.66
N PRO A 769 -12.28 22.94 -15.85
CA PRO A 769 -13.00 21.69 -15.62
C PRO A 769 -13.44 21.57 -14.15
N PHE A 770 -14.68 21.16 -13.92
CA PHE A 770 -15.12 20.71 -12.60
C PHE A 770 -14.73 19.24 -12.45
N LEU A 771 -13.95 18.93 -11.41
CA LEU A 771 -13.38 17.59 -11.19
C LEU A 771 -13.89 16.92 -9.91
N GLY A 772 -14.74 17.62 -9.15
CA GLY A 772 -15.36 17.15 -7.93
C GLY A 772 -15.39 18.18 -6.80
N SER A 773 -16.08 17.91 -5.72
CA SER A 773 -16.17 18.79 -4.54
C SER A 773 -16.56 18.03 -3.29
N MET A 774 -16.29 18.62 -2.10
CA MET A 774 -16.81 18.15 -0.82
C MET A 774 -18.19 18.74 -0.49
N GLY A 775 -18.71 19.66 -1.31
CA GLY A 775 -20.01 20.30 -1.07
C GLY A 775 -21.15 19.31 -0.88
N GLY A 776 -21.82 19.39 0.28
CA GLY A 776 -22.88 18.46 0.67
C GLY A 776 -22.41 17.19 1.37
N LEU A 777 -21.09 16.97 1.52
CA LEU A 777 -20.53 15.88 2.32
C LEU A 777 -20.14 16.39 3.72
N PRO A 778 -20.21 15.55 4.76
CA PRO A 778 -19.80 15.95 6.09
C PRO A 778 -18.28 16.17 6.15
N LEU A 779 -17.85 17.29 6.69
CA LEU A 779 -16.46 17.65 6.97
C LEU A 779 -16.24 17.71 8.48
N ASN A 780 -15.10 17.21 8.96
CA ASN A 780 -14.72 17.35 10.38
C ASN A 780 -14.41 18.80 10.72
N GLN A 781 -13.74 19.49 9.80
CA GLN A 781 -13.40 20.92 9.89
C GLN A 781 -13.66 21.60 8.53
N PRO A 782 -13.93 22.91 8.53
CA PRO A 782 -14.17 23.63 7.29
C PRO A 782 -12.93 23.64 6.38
N ILE A 783 -13.15 23.66 5.07
CA ILE A 783 -12.10 23.95 4.08
C ILE A 783 -11.62 25.39 4.28
N VAL A 784 -10.29 25.58 4.18
CA VAL A 784 -9.60 26.85 4.40
C VAL A 784 -8.79 27.31 3.19
N GLY A 785 -8.58 26.46 2.20
CA GLY A 785 -7.83 26.80 1.00
C GLY A 785 -7.91 25.74 -0.09
N MET A 786 -7.39 26.10 -1.25
CA MET A 786 -7.18 25.20 -2.37
C MET A 786 -5.90 25.56 -3.12
N ALA A 787 -5.29 24.55 -3.75
CA ALA A 787 -4.21 24.75 -4.69
C ALA A 787 -4.45 23.86 -5.92
N GLY A 788 -4.01 24.27 -7.11
CA GLY A 788 -4.31 23.53 -8.32
C GLY A 788 -3.41 23.84 -9.50
N PHE A 789 -3.68 23.13 -10.59
CA PHE A 789 -3.03 23.24 -11.89
C PHE A 789 -4.04 23.23 -13.03
#